data_cbf566d587b3066cfc6f250fe4ba5e66
#
_entry.id   cbf566d587b3066cfc6f250fe4ba5e66
#
_cell.length_a   1.000
_cell.length_b   1.000
_cell.length_c   1.000
_cell.angle_alpha   90.00
_cell.angle_beta   90.00
_cell.angle_gamma   90.00
#
_symmetry.space_group_name_H-M   'P 1'
#
loop_
_entity.id
_entity.type
_entity.pdbx_description
1 polymer ?
#
loop_
_entity_poly.entity_id
_entity_poly.type
_entity_poly.pdbx_seq_one_letter_code
_entity_poly.pdbx_strand_id
1 'polypeptide(L)'
;LMGMIHHLMGQAAEVDLIGKERMNSLTGPVTAQDMAEVGLLLTLSESADEGTFKSMLEKCRSSDKDVPVIGFTGTGGAGKSSLLDELMLRIQRDNPGKKVCLLCVDPTRKRTGGALLGDRIRMNSLSNNDLYMRSLASRGSGSEISANLDRAIEVAKAVGFDLIFCETSGIGQGSDAITSVADRSLYVMTAEFGAHTQLEKIEMLDVADVVVLNKYEKRGSEDALRAIRKQVRRNRNMFDVADEELPIVATIASQFADPGVDALWQKLSPLVGFESRAPMEILGERKGVIPPERVHYLSDISATIRDYHEANSEVAQKLRLCQHLETAKEHVPSVASDIDEQINEVLEEIQEARESLASYRELAEQYRTGEYTYHVRGKPFTVQTTTESLAHSNISRVALPNFADDGELFEWLSKENAPGYFPYTAGVFPFKRTDELSARMFAGEGEPERTNRRFHYLSLGQDYVRLSTAFDSVTLYGRDPALRPDIWGKVGNSGVSIATCDDAKRLYSGFDLCDSNTSVSMTINGPAPIILAFFLNAAIDQQIEKHLAEKGESLEPLDVAYRGELPEGHNGFGLGTVGRRGDELVDAETYAEIKARTLSTVRGTVQADILKEDQAQNTCIFSTPFALKLMGDVQQYYIDHNVRNHYSVSISGYHIAEAGANPITQLALTLANGFTYVEYYRSRGMDIDKFAPNLSFFFSNGLDPEYTVIGRVARRIWAVTMRELYGANERSQKLKYHIQTSGRSLHAQEIDFNDIRTTLQALLAIQDNANSLHTNAYDEAITTPTEESVRRALAIQLIVNKESGWTKTENPLQGAFIVDELTDLVEAAVLEEFEAISRRGGVLGAMETMYQRGKIQDESMYYEHLKHDGTLPIIGVNTFQNPNAQVFDESSADDFEMELARATPDEKQACLERTEDRQTKEGDATQKALLQLQEVARSGGNVFDELMETVKVASLGQITDALFRVGGQYRRNM
;
A
#
# COMPACT_ATOMS: atom_id res chain seq x y z
N LEU A 1 -11.26 -30.58 3.07
CA LEU A 1 -11.05 -30.15 1.67
C LEU A 1 -11.65 -31.16 0.68
N MET A 2 -11.37 -32.47 0.80
CA MET A 2 -11.94 -33.48 -0.11
C MET A 2 -13.46 -33.56 0.00
N GLY A 3 -14.05 -33.47 1.19
CA GLY A 3 -15.50 -33.40 1.40
C GLY A 3 -16.13 -32.18 0.72
N MET A 4 -15.51 -30.99 0.87
CA MET A 4 -15.97 -29.77 0.17
C MET A 4 -15.89 -29.92 -1.35
N ILE A 5 -14.82 -30.50 -1.87
CA ILE A 5 -14.67 -30.77 -3.32
C ILE A 5 -15.77 -31.73 -3.79
N HIS A 6 -16.02 -32.83 -3.08
CA HIS A 6 -17.08 -33.79 -3.42
C HIS A 6 -18.48 -33.16 -3.34
N HIS A 7 -18.73 -32.30 -2.36
CA HIS A 7 -20.00 -31.56 -2.23
C HIS A 7 -20.20 -30.62 -3.43
N LEU A 8 -19.18 -29.80 -3.75
CA LEU A 8 -19.21 -28.90 -4.92
C LEU A 8 -19.36 -29.68 -6.23
N MET A 9 -18.69 -30.82 -6.38
CA MET A 9 -18.84 -31.67 -7.56
C MET A 9 -20.25 -32.26 -7.65
N GLY A 10 -20.87 -32.65 -6.53
CA GLY A 10 -22.27 -33.09 -6.46
C GLY A 10 -23.23 -31.99 -6.91
N GLN A 11 -23.09 -30.79 -6.37
CA GLN A 11 -23.90 -29.63 -6.77
C GLN A 11 -23.68 -29.25 -8.24
N ALA A 12 -22.42 -29.25 -8.71
CA ALA A 12 -22.12 -28.95 -10.11
C ALA A 12 -22.69 -29.97 -11.11
N ALA A 13 -22.87 -31.24 -10.69
CA ALA A 13 -23.47 -32.27 -11.51
C ALA A 13 -24.99 -32.09 -11.71
N GLU A 14 -25.65 -31.39 -10.77
CA GLU A 14 -27.09 -31.09 -10.84
C GLU A 14 -27.38 -29.78 -11.61
N VAL A 15 -26.35 -28.94 -11.88
CA VAL A 15 -26.51 -27.67 -12.59
C VAL A 15 -26.24 -27.86 -14.09
N ASP A 16 -27.12 -27.32 -14.94
CA ASP A 16 -26.90 -27.25 -16.39
C ASP A 16 -25.78 -26.25 -16.73
N LEU A 17 -24.51 -26.65 -16.49
CA LEU A 17 -23.31 -25.83 -16.71
C LEU A 17 -23.15 -25.37 -18.17
N ILE A 18 -23.70 -26.13 -19.11
CA ILE A 18 -23.62 -25.82 -20.55
C ILE A 18 -24.82 -24.98 -20.99
N GLY A 19 -25.84 -24.85 -20.13
CA GLY A 19 -27.03 -24.05 -20.42
C GLY A 19 -27.95 -24.68 -21.46
N LYS A 20 -27.96 -26.03 -21.62
CA LYS A 20 -28.77 -26.74 -22.61
C LYS A 20 -30.27 -26.43 -22.48
N GLU A 21 -30.80 -26.43 -21.28
CA GLU A 21 -32.21 -26.09 -21.02
C GLU A 21 -32.50 -24.63 -21.33
N ARG A 22 -31.60 -23.73 -20.96
CA ARG A 22 -31.71 -22.29 -21.29
C ARG A 22 -31.52 -21.99 -22.78
N MET A 23 -30.69 -22.75 -23.48
CA MET A 23 -30.57 -22.65 -24.94
C MET A 23 -31.89 -22.96 -25.65
N ASN A 24 -32.65 -23.91 -25.14
CA ASN A 24 -33.97 -24.25 -25.66
C ASN A 24 -35.02 -23.13 -25.44
N SER A 25 -34.79 -22.25 -24.47
CA SER A 25 -35.66 -21.11 -24.21
C SER A 25 -35.36 -19.89 -25.10
N LEU A 26 -34.26 -19.88 -25.86
CA LEU A 26 -33.96 -18.84 -26.84
C LEU A 26 -34.94 -18.93 -28.01
N THR A 27 -35.97 -18.10 -28.04
CA THR A 27 -37.08 -18.17 -28.99
C THR A 27 -37.10 -17.05 -30.01
N GLY A 28 -36.25 -16.05 -29.92
CA GLY A 28 -36.23 -14.86 -30.76
C GLY A 28 -34.85 -14.18 -30.87
N PRO A 29 -34.80 -13.01 -31.53
CA PRO A 29 -33.53 -12.27 -31.72
C PRO A 29 -32.87 -11.92 -30.41
N VAL A 30 -31.56 -12.06 -30.35
CA VAL A 30 -30.67 -11.69 -29.23
C VAL A 30 -29.86 -10.46 -29.64
N THR A 31 -29.79 -9.44 -28.80
CA THR A 31 -29.02 -8.22 -29.10
C THR A 31 -27.72 -8.17 -28.26
N ALA A 32 -26.78 -7.32 -28.64
CA ALA A 32 -25.55 -7.10 -27.90
C ALA A 32 -25.78 -6.57 -26.45
N GLN A 33 -27.00 -6.23 -26.07
CA GLN A 33 -27.36 -5.84 -24.70
C GLN A 33 -27.73 -7.04 -23.82
N ASP A 34 -28.14 -8.15 -24.44
CA ASP A 34 -28.58 -9.38 -23.77
C ASP A 34 -27.34 -10.27 -23.44
N MET A 35 -26.48 -9.78 -22.56
CA MET A 35 -25.15 -10.34 -22.31
C MET A 35 -25.16 -11.81 -21.87
N ALA A 36 -26.19 -12.25 -21.14
CA ALA A 36 -26.34 -13.63 -20.71
C ALA A 36 -26.65 -14.57 -21.90
N GLU A 37 -27.53 -14.13 -22.77
CA GLU A 37 -27.94 -14.84 -23.98
C GLU A 37 -26.78 -14.88 -25.01
N VAL A 38 -26.06 -13.77 -25.14
CA VAL A 38 -24.80 -13.75 -25.95
C VAL A 38 -23.80 -14.77 -25.41
N GLY A 39 -23.65 -14.90 -24.10
CA GLY A 39 -22.81 -15.90 -23.45
C GLY A 39 -23.23 -17.33 -23.78
N LEU A 40 -24.54 -17.60 -23.83
CA LEU A 40 -25.07 -18.90 -24.23
C LEU A 40 -24.80 -19.23 -25.71
N LEU A 41 -25.01 -18.28 -26.63
CA LEU A 41 -24.69 -18.43 -28.05
C LEU A 41 -23.19 -18.67 -28.28
N LEU A 42 -22.32 -17.98 -27.57
CA LEU A 42 -20.88 -18.22 -27.65
C LEU A 42 -20.49 -19.61 -27.08
N THR A 43 -21.16 -20.10 -26.04
CA THR A 43 -20.97 -21.46 -25.54
C THR A 43 -21.45 -22.49 -26.57
N LEU A 44 -22.52 -22.23 -27.27
CA LEU A 44 -23.03 -23.07 -28.37
C LEU A 44 -22.06 -23.11 -29.54
N SER A 45 -21.42 -21.98 -29.88
CA SER A 45 -20.39 -21.92 -30.92
C SER A 45 -19.21 -22.87 -30.69
N GLU A 46 -18.92 -23.15 -29.40
CA GLU A 46 -17.82 -24.05 -29.00
C GLU A 46 -18.26 -25.53 -28.90
N SER A 47 -19.55 -25.82 -28.61
CA SER A 47 -20.01 -27.14 -28.21
C SER A 47 -20.93 -27.85 -29.24
N ALA A 48 -21.58 -27.11 -30.13
CA ALA A 48 -22.57 -27.66 -31.04
C ALA A 48 -21.96 -28.12 -32.39
N ASP A 49 -22.65 -29.09 -33.03
CA ASP A 49 -22.38 -29.39 -34.41
C ASP A 49 -22.77 -28.22 -35.35
N GLU A 50 -22.23 -28.22 -36.56
CA GLU A 50 -22.40 -27.14 -37.54
C GLU A 50 -23.87 -26.84 -37.89
N GLY A 51 -24.71 -27.88 -38.00
CA GLY A 51 -26.10 -27.72 -38.36
C GLY A 51 -26.94 -27.09 -37.25
N THR A 52 -26.72 -27.56 -36.00
CA THR A 52 -27.39 -27.01 -34.82
C THR A 52 -26.94 -25.56 -34.55
N PHE A 53 -25.66 -25.30 -34.70
CA PHE A 53 -25.13 -23.94 -34.53
C PHE A 53 -25.75 -22.96 -35.52
N LYS A 54 -25.69 -23.24 -36.82
CA LYS A 54 -26.27 -22.37 -37.86
C LYS A 54 -27.76 -22.14 -37.69
N SER A 55 -28.53 -23.19 -37.38
CA SER A 55 -29.96 -23.08 -37.16
C SER A 55 -30.31 -22.17 -35.98
N MET A 56 -29.57 -22.28 -34.87
CA MET A 56 -29.79 -21.45 -33.67
C MET A 56 -29.33 -20.00 -33.92
N LEU A 57 -28.19 -19.80 -34.58
CA LEU A 57 -27.68 -18.48 -34.92
C LEU A 57 -28.66 -17.69 -35.80
N GLU A 58 -29.22 -18.32 -36.83
CA GLU A 58 -30.25 -17.70 -37.69
C GLU A 58 -31.51 -17.32 -36.90
N LYS A 59 -31.93 -18.18 -35.99
CA LYS A 59 -33.09 -17.92 -35.11
C LYS A 59 -32.85 -16.73 -34.17
N CYS A 60 -31.63 -16.56 -33.67
CA CYS A 60 -31.28 -15.53 -32.70
C CYS A 60 -30.68 -14.25 -33.34
N ARG A 61 -30.53 -14.22 -34.66
CA ARG A 61 -29.97 -13.06 -35.38
C ARG A 61 -30.81 -11.80 -35.19
N SER A 62 -30.16 -10.74 -34.79
CA SER A 62 -30.79 -9.41 -34.63
C SER A 62 -30.19 -8.35 -35.55
N SER A 63 -29.06 -8.64 -36.20
CA SER A 63 -28.34 -7.67 -37.02
C SER A 63 -27.70 -8.33 -38.24
N ASP A 64 -27.74 -7.63 -39.37
CA ASP A 64 -27.04 -7.97 -40.62
C ASP A 64 -25.97 -6.92 -40.96
N LYS A 65 -25.51 -6.13 -39.97
CA LYS A 65 -24.44 -5.13 -40.14
C LYS A 65 -23.12 -5.85 -40.48
N ASP A 66 -22.39 -5.26 -41.40
CA ASP A 66 -20.98 -5.59 -41.55
C ASP A 66 -20.19 -4.96 -40.41
N VAL A 67 -19.67 -5.80 -39.51
CA VAL A 67 -19.01 -5.37 -38.27
C VAL A 67 -17.52 -5.58 -38.44
N PRO A 68 -16.67 -4.52 -38.31
CA PRO A 68 -15.24 -4.64 -38.47
C PRO A 68 -14.65 -5.50 -37.33
N VAL A 69 -13.65 -6.31 -37.71
CA VAL A 69 -12.91 -7.22 -36.85
C VAL A 69 -11.44 -6.80 -36.80
N ILE A 70 -10.92 -6.48 -35.63
CA ILE A 70 -9.52 -6.14 -35.43
C ILE A 70 -8.81 -7.30 -34.71
N GLY A 71 -7.75 -7.82 -35.33
CA GLY A 71 -6.90 -8.85 -34.76
C GLY A 71 -5.69 -8.28 -34.02
N PHE A 72 -5.48 -8.72 -32.79
CA PHE A 72 -4.31 -8.39 -31.97
C PHE A 72 -3.41 -9.61 -31.84
N THR A 73 -2.18 -9.51 -32.35
CA THR A 73 -1.16 -10.54 -32.18
C THR A 73 0.16 -9.96 -31.71
N GLY A 74 1.08 -10.80 -31.28
CA GLY A 74 2.37 -10.39 -30.80
C GLY A 74 2.92 -11.32 -29.72
N THR A 75 4.17 -11.13 -29.33
CA THR A 75 4.89 -12.01 -28.41
C THR A 75 4.25 -12.06 -27.01
N GLY A 76 4.47 -13.17 -26.30
CA GLY A 76 4.08 -13.30 -24.92
C GLY A 76 4.73 -12.20 -24.06
N GLY A 77 3.95 -11.59 -23.15
CA GLY A 77 4.44 -10.51 -22.31
C GLY A 77 4.60 -9.15 -23.00
N ALA A 78 4.27 -8.99 -24.28
CA ALA A 78 4.34 -7.70 -24.98
C ALA A 78 3.31 -6.67 -24.48
N GLY A 79 2.34 -7.05 -23.64
CA GLY A 79 1.32 -6.16 -23.08
C GLY A 79 0.11 -5.96 -23.96
N LYS A 80 -0.25 -6.97 -24.77
CA LYS A 80 -1.44 -6.94 -25.67
C LYS A 80 -2.72 -6.62 -24.93
N SER A 81 -3.03 -7.38 -23.88
CA SER A 81 -4.26 -7.22 -23.09
C SER A 81 -4.32 -5.86 -22.38
N SER A 82 -3.19 -5.34 -21.89
CA SER A 82 -3.11 -3.99 -21.30
C SER A 82 -3.35 -2.91 -22.34
N LEU A 83 -2.78 -3.07 -23.55
CA LEU A 83 -2.99 -2.14 -24.66
C LEU A 83 -4.46 -2.15 -25.11
N LEU A 84 -5.06 -3.33 -25.16
CA LEU A 84 -6.46 -3.51 -25.51
C LEU A 84 -7.38 -2.82 -24.51
N ASP A 85 -7.12 -2.98 -23.21
CA ASP A 85 -7.87 -2.29 -22.14
C ASP A 85 -7.78 -0.76 -22.26
N GLU A 86 -6.57 -0.22 -22.51
CA GLU A 86 -6.37 1.21 -22.75
C GLU A 86 -7.11 1.71 -24.01
N LEU A 87 -7.17 0.91 -25.07
CA LEU A 87 -7.95 1.25 -26.26
C LEU A 87 -9.46 1.25 -25.96
N MET A 88 -9.96 0.31 -25.15
CA MET A 88 -11.35 0.30 -24.74
C MET A 88 -11.75 1.58 -24.02
N LEU A 89 -10.88 2.11 -23.15
CA LEU A 89 -11.13 3.38 -22.47
C LEU A 89 -11.26 4.54 -23.46
N ARG A 90 -10.45 4.58 -24.55
CA ARG A 90 -10.56 5.61 -25.59
C ARG A 90 -11.83 5.44 -26.41
N ILE A 91 -12.16 4.22 -26.78
CA ILE A 91 -13.40 3.92 -27.54
C ILE A 91 -14.61 4.37 -26.76
N GLN A 92 -14.71 4.03 -25.49
CA GLN A 92 -15.83 4.43 -24.62
C GLN A 92 -15.91 5.96 -24.44
N ARG A 93 -14.75 6.62 -24.31
CA ARG A 93 -14.68 8.09 -24.21
C ARG A 93 -15.17 8.78 -25.47
N ASP A 94 -14.73 8.30 -26.62
CA ASP A 94 -14.90 8.97 -27.91
C ASP A 94 -16.19 8.56 -28.59
N ASN A 95 -16.68 7.34 -28.35
CA ASN A 95 -17.87 6.75 -28.98
C ASN A 95 -18.82 6.15 -27.91
N PRO A 96 -19.40 6.95 -27.01
CA PRO A 96 -20.29 6.45 -25.97
C PRO A 96 -21.50 5.73 -26.56
N GLY A 97 -21.89 4.59 -25.97
CA GLY A 97 -23.00 3.76 -26.40
C GLY A 97 -22.72 2.81 -27.54
N LYS A 98 -21.51 2.82 -28.12
CA LYS A 98 -21.08 1.80 -29.08
C LYS A 98 -20.76 0.50 -28.37
N LYS A 99 -21.30 -0.62 -28.88
CA LYS A 99 -21.12 -1.96 -28.32
C LYS A 99 -19.88 -2.63 -28.90
N VAL A 100 -18.93 -3.05 -28.06
CA VAL A 100 -17.68 -3.69 -28.47
C VAL A 100 -17.56 -5.08 -27.85
N CYS A 101 -17.20 -6.07 -28.69
CA CYS A 101 -16.94 -7.45 -28.28
C CYS A 101 -15.44 -7.75 -28.28
N LEU A 102 -14.94 -8.33 -27.17
CA LEU A 102 -13.55 -8.79 -27.03
C LEU A 102 -13.53 -10.32 -26.98
N LEU A 103 -12.87 -10.94 -27.95
CA LEU A 103 -12.67 -12.38 -28.05
C LEU A 103 -11.18 -12.67 -27.81
N CYS A 104 -10.82 -13.08 -26.60
CA CYS A 104 -9.41 -13.32 -26.21
C CYS A 104 -9.13 -14.83 -26.21
N VAL A 105 -8.08 -15.25 -26.91
CA VAL A 105 -7.66 -16.66 -26.96
C VAL A 105 -6.63 -16.91 -25.88
N ASP A 106 -7.00 -17.70 -24.87
CA ASP A 106 -6.13 -18.06 -23.75
C ASP A 106 -5.38 -19.38 -24.01
N PRO A 107 -4.07 -19.45 -23.64
CA PRO A 107 -3.31 -20.68 -23.80
C PRO A 107 -3.82 -21.77 -22.88
N THR A 108 -3.93 -22.98 -23.40
CA THR A 108 -4.34 -24.16 -22.62
C THR A 108 -3.14 -24.83 -21.97
N ARG A 109 -3.19 -25.09 -20.68
CA ARG A 109 -2.15 -25.85 -19.97
C ARG A 109 -2.11 -27.29 -20.45
N LYS A 110 -0.97 -27.71 -21.01
CA LYS A 110 -0.80 -29.10 -21.56
C LYS A 110 -1.10 -30.18 -20.52
N ARG A 111 -0.81 -29.92 -19.23
CA ARG A 111 -0.95 -30.93 -18.17
C ARG A 111 -2.38 -31.04 -17.61
N THR A 112 -3.14 -29.96 -17.58
CA THR A 112 -4.47 -29.92 -16.94
C THR A 112 -5.63 -29.71 -17.93
N GLY A 113 -5.35 -29.30 -19.17
CA GLY A 113 -6.38 -29.00 -20.17
C GLY A 113 -7.18 -27.71 -19.91
N GLY A 114 -6.87 -26.98 -18.81
CA GLY A 114 -7.57 -25.75 -18.44
C GLY A 114 -6.96 -24.51 -19.09
N ALA A 115 -7.78 -23.52 -19.43
CA ALA A 115 -7.33 -22.21 -19.88
C ALA A 115 -6.87 -21.33 -18.71
N LEU A 116 -5.94 -20.40 -18.98
CA LEU A 116 -5.50 -19.38 -18.04
C LEU A 116 -6.42 -18.16 -18.17
N LEU A 117 -7.46 -18.06 -17.33
CA LEU A 117 -8.48 -17.00 -17.39
C LEU A 117 -8.02 -15.68 -16.71
N GLY A 118 -6.75 -15.28 -16.87
CA GLY A 118 -6.19 -14.12 -16.19
C GLY A 118 -6.59 -12.76 -16.79
N ASP A 119 -6.85 -12.69 -18.09
CA ASP A 119 -6.98 -11.41 -18.80
C ASP A 119 -8.25 -10.64 -18.42
N ARG A 120 -9.36 -11.32 -18.17
CA ARG A 120 -10.61 -10.67 -17.75
C ARG A 120 -10.48 -9.91 -16.42
N ILE A 121 -9.70 -10.44 -15.49
CA ILE A 121 -9.49 -9.82 -14.16
C ILE A 121 -8.65 -8.54 -14.28
N ARG A 122 -7.83 -8.42 -15.31
CA ARG A 122 -6.91 -7.30 -15.52
C ARG A 122 -7.54 -6.12 -16.24
N MET A 123 -8.63 -6.33 -16.97
CA MET A 123 -9.28 -5.29 -17.77
C MET A 123 -10.26 -4.47 -16.93
N ASN A 124 -9.87 -3.25 -16.62
CA ASN A 124 -10.68 -2.30 -15.84
C ASN A 124 -11.85 -1.72 -16.66
N SER A 125 -11.72 -1.65 -17.97
CA SER A 125 -12.76 -1.15 -18.90
C SER A 125 -14.04 -1.97 -18.89
N LEU A 126 -13.97 -3.25 -18.52
CA LEU A 126 -15.11 -4.18 -18.54
C LEU A 126 -16.20 -3.89 -17.48
N SER A 127 -16.01 -2.92 -16.63
CA SER A 127 -17.07 -2.43 -15.72
C SER A 127 -18.24 -1.71 -16.45
N ASN A 128 -18.04 -1.38 -17.73
CA ASN A 128 -19.04 -0.69 -18.57
C ASN A 128 -19.87 -1.71 -19.35
N ASN A 129 -21.20 -1.55 -19.33
CA ASN A 129 -22.17 -2.39 -20.05
C ASN A 129 -22.12 -2.28 -21.59
N ASP A 130 -21.26 -1.41 -22.14
CA ASP A 130 -21.04 -1.30 -23.58
C ASP A 130 -19.96 -2.26 -24.09
N LEU A 131 -19.25 -2.94 -23.19
CA LEU A 131 -18.20 -3.90 -23.52
C LEU A 131 -18.58 -5.31 -23.10
N TYR A 132 -18.33 -6.26 -23.97
CA TYR A 132 -18.49 -7.68 -23.71
C TYR A 132 -17.15 -8.41 -23.96
N MET A 133 -16.74 -9.31 -23.06
CA MET A 133 -15.52 -10.11 -23.22
C MET A 133 -15.80 -11.58 -23.04
N ARG A 134 -15.25 -12.40 -23.95
CA ARG A 134 -15.21 -13.85 -23.86
C ARG A 134 -13.79 -14.38 -24.05
N SER A 135 -13.31 -15.16 -23.07
CA SER A 135 -12.09 -15.95 -23.22
C SER A 135 -12.39 -17.28 -23.91
N LEU A 136 -11.62 -17.60 -24.93
CA LEU A 136 -11.69 -18.84 -25.73
C LEU A 136 -10.41 -19.65 -25.46
N ALA A 137 -10.56 -20.95 -25.13
CA ALA A 137 -9.40 -21.81 -24.93
C ALA A 137 -8.82 -22.28 -26.26
N SER A 138 -7.49 -22.30 -26.41
CA SER A 138 -6.79 -22.85 -27.59
C SER A 138 -6.91 -24.37 -27.72
N ARG A 139 -7.28 -25.09 -26.64
CA ARG A 139 -7.53 -26.55 -26.54
C ARG A 139 -6.49 -27.43 -27.26
N GLY A 140 -5.23 -27.01 -27.21
CA GLY A 140 -4.13 -27.84 -27.75
C GLY A 140 -4.04 -27.88 -29.28
N SER A 141 -4.69 -26.97 -29.98
CA SER A 141 -4.66 -26.87 -31.46
C SER A 141 -3.24 -26.64 -32.01
N GLY A 142 -2.27 -26.28 -31.21
CA GLY A 142 -0.94 -25.84 -31.61
C GLY A 142 -0.93 -24.52 -32.39
N SER A 143 -2.09 -23.92 -32.61
CA SER A 143 -2.31 -22.62 -33.23
C SER A 143 -2.44 -21.51 -32.19
N GLU A 144 -2.09 -20.29 -32.56
CA GLU A 144 -2.27 -19.08 -31.76
C GLU A 144 -3.75 -18.65 -31.64
N ILE A 145 -4.62 -19.18 -32.51
CA ILE A 145 -6.06 -18.92 -32.54
C ILE A 145 -6.84 -20.16 -32.10
N SER A 146 -8.04 -19.97 -31.56
CA SER A 146 -8.98 -21.03 -31.22
C SER A 146 -9.65 -21.53 -32.51
N ALA A 147 -9.86 -22.85 -32.66
CA ALA A 147 -10.59 -23.44 -33.76
C ALA A 147 -12.05 -22.93 -33.89
N ASN A 148 -12.60 -22.37 -32.85
CA ASN A 148 -13.98 -21.86 -32.82
C ASN A 148 -14.05 -20.32 -32.89
N LEU A 149 -12.94 -19.63 -33.17
CA LEU A 149 -12.90 -18.17 -33.21
C LEU A 149 -13.80 -17.61 -34.31
N ASP A 150 -13.81 -18.21 -35.48
CA ASP A 150 -14.68 -17.82 -36.61
C ASP A 150 -16.16 -17.85 -36.22
N ARG A 151 -16.61 -18.94 -35.57
CA ARG A 151 -17.99 -19.06 -35.07
C ARG A 151 -18.32 -18.03 -34.00
N ALA A 152 -17.38 -17.71 -33.12
CA ALA A 152 -17.57 -16.66 -32.09
C ALA A 152 -17.71 -15.28 -32.73
N ILE A 153 -16.94 -14.99 -33.79
CA ILE A 153 -17.07 -13.76 -34.57
C ILE A 153 -18.45 -13.72 -35.27
N GLU A 154 -18.91 -14.84 -35.86
CA GLU A 154 -20.25 -14.91 -36.47
C GLU A 154 -21.36 -14.61 -35.44
N VAL A 155 -21.26 -15.12 -34.21
CA VAL A 155 -22.19 -14.79 -33.14
C VAL A 155 -22.15 -13.29 -32.81
N ALA A 156 -20.98 -12.71 -32.60
CA ALA A 156 -20.83 -11.29 -32.28
C ALA A 156 -21.40 -10.38 -33.38
N LYS A 157 -21.19 -10.74 -34.66
CA LYS A 157 -21.83 -10.04 -35.82
C LYS A 157 -23.35 -10.18 -35.82
N ALA A 158 -23.86 -11.40 -35.60
CA ALA A 158 -25.29 -11.68 -35.62
C ALA A 158 -26.10 -10.99 -34.52
N VAL A 159 -25.51 -10.79 -33.33
CA VAL A 159 -26.18 -10.09 -32.19
C VAL A 159 -26.00 -8.57 -32.25
N GLY A 160 -25.22 -8.04 -33.21
CA GLY A 160 -25.17 -6.60 -33.51
C GLY A 160 -24.22 -5.78 -32.67
N PHE A 161 -23.03 -6.31 -32.34
CA PHE A 161 -21.92 -5.47 -31.86
C PHE A 161 -21.50 -4.48 -32.97
N ASP A 162 -20.92 -3.34 -32.58
CA ASP A 162 -20.43 -2.33 -33.53
C ASP A 162 -18.95 -2.54 -33.91
N LEU A 163 -18.17 -3.24 -33.08
CA LEU A 163 -16.74 -3.54 -33.28
C LEU A 163 -16.36 -4.82 -32.54
N ILE A 164 -15.49 -5.63 -33.16
CA ILE A 164 -15.00 -6.89 -32.58
C ILE A 164 -13.47 -6.83 -32.51
N PHE A 165 -12.89 -7.15 -31.34
CA PHE A 165 -11.46 -7.38 -31.17
C PHE A 165 -11.19 -8.85 -30.91
N CYS A 166 -10.17 -9.39 -31.58
CA CYS A 166 -9.69 -10.76 -31.39
C CYS A 166 -8.23 -10.72 -30.93
N GLU A 167 -7.94 -11.20 -29.72
CA GLU A 167 -6.58 -11.28 -29.18
C GLU A 167 -6.05 -12.69 -29.23
N THR A 168 -4.83 -12.91 -29.79
CA THR A 168 -4.16 -14.21 -29.84
C THR A 168 -3.46 -14.57 -28.54
N SER A 169 -3.20 -15.87 -28.30
CA SER A 169 -2.58 -16.39 -27.08
C SER A 169 -1.11 -16.00 -26.84
N GLY A 170 -0.43 -15.43 -27.86
CA GLY A 170 0.97 -14.96 -27.72
C GLY A 170 2.01 -16.06 -27.55
N ILE A 171 1.76 -17.28 -28.01
CA ILE A 171 2.66 -18.44 -27.83
C ILE A 171 3.78 -18.52 -28.90
N GLY A 172 3.69 -17.74 -30.03
CA GLY A 172 4.64 -17.78 -31.12
C GLY A 172 5.34 -16.47 -31.42
N GLN A 173 6.28 -16.47 -32.36
CA GLN A 173 6.98 -15.28 -32.83
C GLN A 173 6.18 -14.51 -33.90
N GLY A 174 4.83 -14.46 -33.77
CA GLY A 174 3.98 -13.66 -34.64
C GLY A 174 3.55 -14.40 -35.91
N SER A 175 2.80 -15.50 -35.76
CA SER A 175 2.08 -16.13 -36.83
C SER A 175 1.07 -15.17 -37.48
N ASP A 176 0.92 -15.19 -38.78
CA ASP A 176 -0.05 -14.43 -39.55
C ASP A 176 -1.49 -14.98 -39.46
N ALA A 177 -1.70 -16.05 -38.68
CA ALA A 177 -3.00 -16.74 -38.55
C ALA A 177 -4.17 -15.81 -38.24
N ILE A 178 -3.94 -14.74 -37.49
CA ILE A 178 -4.98 -13.74 -37.14
C ILE A 178 -5.51 -13.01 -38.41
N THR A 179 -4.70 -12.86 -39.44
CA THR A 179 -5.10 -12.16 -40.66
C THR A 179 -6.15 -12.92 -41.47
N SER A 180 -6.35 -14.23 -41.20
CA SER A 180 -7.37 -15.04 -41.88
C SER A 180 -8.79 -14.79 -41.32
N VAL A 181 -8.90 -14.24 -40.10
CA VAL A 181 -10.18 -14.05 -39.38
C VAL A 181 -10.49 -12.58 -39.10
N ALA A 182 -9.51 -11.69 -39.23
CA ALA A 182 -9.65 -10.25 -38.92
C ALA A 182 -9.56 -9.41 -40.20
N ASP A 183 -10.36 -8.33 -40.27
CA ASP A 183 -10.34 -7.36 -41.37
C ASP A 183 -9.13 -6.43 -41.25
N ARG A 184 -8.65 -6.17 -40.03
CA ARG A 184 -7.47 -5.38 -39.72
C ARG A 184 -6.62 -6.09 -38.67
N SER A 185 -5.30 -5.94 -38.73
CA SER A 185 -4.37 -6.62 -37.85
C SER A 185 -3.37 -5.65 -37.18
N LEU A 186 -3.16 -5.84 -35.89
CA LEU A 186 -2.13 -5.14 -35.10
C LEU A 186 -1.10 -6.16 -34.63
N TYR A 187 0.17 -5.78 -34.78
CA TYR A 187 1.28 -6.54 -34.24
C TYR A 187 1.94 -5.78 -33.07
N VAL A 188 1.91 -6.36 -31.86
CA VAL A 188 2.45 -5.75 -30.62
C VAL A 188 3.75 -6.44 -30.25
N MET A 189 4.82 -5.63 -30.11
CA MET A 189 6.17 -6.12 -29.75
C MET A 189 6.83 -5.20 -28.72
N THR A 190 7.96 -5.66 -28.18
CA THR A 190 8.82 -4.91 -27.25
C THR A 190 10.24 -4.76 -27.79
N ALA A 191 11.04 -3.89 -27.19
CA ALA A 191 12.43 -3.63 -27.59
C ALA A 191 13.33 -4.89 -27.56
N GLU A 192 13.01 -5.88 -26.74
CA GLU A 192 13.74 -7.15 -26.62
C GLU A 192 13.78 -7.94 -27.93
N PHE A 193 12.78 -7.77 -28.81
CA PHE A 193 12.68 -8.39 -30.13
C PHE A 193 13.13 -7.46 -31.26
N GLY A 194 13.67 -6.27 -30.94
CA GLY A 194 14.10 -5.26 -31.90
C GLY A 194 15.47 -5.47 -32.55
N ALA A 195 16.17 -6.57 -32.27
CA ALA A 195 17.46 -6.86 -32.92
C ALA A 195 17.27 -7.18 -34.41
N HIS A 196 18.11 -6.60 -35.27
CA HIS A 196 18.04 -6.72 -36.77
C HIS A 196 17.83 -8.14 -37.28
N THR A 197 18.53 -9.13 -36.73
CA THR A 197 18.45 -10.54 -37.12
C THR A 197 17.14 -11.22 -36.68
N GLN A 198 16.44 -10.68 -35.71
CA GLN A 198 15.12 -11.16 -35.26
C GLN A 198 13.99 -10.52 -36.06
N LEU A 199 14.10 -9.22 -36.38
CA LEU A 199 13.09 -8.49 -37.16
C LEU A 199 12.86 -9.09 -38.55
N GLU A 200 13.92 -9.62 -39.19
CA GLU A 200 13.82 -10.28 -40.49
C GLU A 200 12.99 -11.59 -40.48
N LYS A 201 12.74 -12.16 -39.31
CA LYS A 201 11.98 -13.42 -39.14
C LYS A 201 10.52 -13.20 -38.77
N ILE A 202 10.10 -11.94 -38.58
CA ILE A 202 8.75 -11.60 -38.09
C ILE A 202 7.86 -11.31 -39.31
N GLU A 203 7.10 -12.31 -39.76
CA GLU A 203 6.16 -12.21 -40.88
C GLU A 203 5.13 -11.10 -40.73
N MET A 204 4.68 -10.85 -39.47
CA MET A 204 3.70 -9.79 -39.17
C MET A 204 4.19 -8.36 -39.48
N LEU A 205 5.49 -8.12 -39.58
CA LEU A 205 6.00 -6.78 -40.00
C LEU A 205 5.67 -6.48 -41.46
N ASP A 206 5.39 -7.50 -42.26
CA ASP A 206 5.04 -7.37 -43.68
C ASP A 206 3.56 -7.11 -43.90
N VAL A 207 2.71 -7.74 -43.06
CA VAL A 207 1.26 -7.83 -43.29
C VAL A 207 0.41 -7.02 -42.29
N ALA A 208 0.88 -6.73 -41.09
CA ALA A 208 0.08 -6.01 -40.08
C ALA A 208 -0.28 -4.59 -40.55
N ASP A 209 -1.54 -4.18 -40.39
CA ASP A 209 -1.97 -2.81 -40.68
C ASP A 209 -1.26 -1.79 -39.79
N VAL A 210 -1.02 -2.11 -38.51
CA VAL A 210 -0.26 -1.28 -37.56
C VAL A 210 0.69 -2.14 -36.75
N VAL A 211 1.93 -1.65 -36.61
CA VAL A 211 2.95 -2.23 -35.72
C VAL A 211 3.07 -1.37 -34.47
N VAL A 212 2.98 -1.97 -33.28
CA VAL A 212 3.05 -1.27 -32.01
C VAL A 212 4.29 -1.72 -31.25
N LEU A 213 5.19 -0.76 -30.96
CA LEU A 213 6.31 -0.95 -30.03
C LEU A 213 5.83 -0.54 -28.65
N ASN A 214 5.40 -1.50 -27.84
CA ASN A 214 4.94 -1.29 -26.47
C ASN A 214 6.09 -1.35 -25.45
N LYS A 215 5.84 -0.87 -24.23
CA LYS A 215 6.85 -0.72 -23.16
C LYS A 215 8.00 0.20 -23.61
N TYR A 216 7.62 1.31 -24.24
CA TYR A 216 8.58 2.25 -24.84
C TYR A 216 9.49 2.93 -23.82
N GLU A 217 9.13 2.94 -22.54
CA GLU A 217 9.91 3.40 -21.39
C GLU A 217 11.18 2.58 -21.13
N LYS A 218 11.28 1.37 -21.70
CA LYS A 218 12.43 0.50 -21.48
C LYS A 218 13.67 0.94 -22.26
N ARG A 219 14.82 0.69 -21.67
CA ARG A 219 16.13 0.98 -22.29
C ARG A 219 16.26 0.26 -23.63
N GLY A 220 16.71 0.97 -24.65
CA GLY A 220 16.88 0.44 -26.02
C GLY A 220 15.65 0.54 -26.89
N SER A 221 14.51 1.05 -26.41
CA SER A 221 13.29 1.22 -27.21
C SER A 221 13.43 2.19 -28.37
N GLU A 222 14.23 3.27 -28.24
CA GLU A 222 14.51 4.20 -29.32
C GLU A 222 15.28 3.55 -30.47
N ASP A 223 16.28 2.72 -30.14
CA ASP A 223 17.05 2.00 -31.14
C ASP A 223 16.20 0.93 -31.83
N ALA A 224 15.38 0.23 -31.05
CA ALA A 224 14.39 -0.72 -31.58
C ALA A 224 13.40 -0.04 -32.53
N LEU A 225 12.88 1.16 -32.17
CA LEU A 225 11.98 1.92 -33.03
C LEU A 225 12.62 2.28 -34.38
N ARG A 226 13.87 2.74 -34.35
CA ARG A 226 14.66 3.04 -35.59
C ARG A 226 14.84 1.79 -36.45
N ALA A 227 15.16 0.65 -35.80
CA ALA A 227 15.34 -0.62 -36.50
C ALA A 227 14.02 -1.12 -37.12
N ILE A 228 12.90 -1.05 -36.40
CA ILE A 228 11.57 -1.43 -36.89
C ILE A 228 11.16 -0.54 -38.07
N ARG A 229 11.34 0.78 -37.98
CA ARG A 229 11.05 1.71 -39.09
C ARG A 229 11.84 1.36 -40.35
N LYS A 230 13.14 1.08 -40.18
CA LYS A 230 14.00 0.66 -41.27
C LYS A 230 13.53 -0.67 -41.90
N GLN A 231 13.16 -1.64 -41.09
CA GLN A 231 12.70 -2.96 -41.55
C GLN A 231 11.36 -2.85 -42.32
N VAL A 232 10.37 -2.14 -41.74
CA VAL A 232 9.05 -1.95 -42.37
C VAL A 232 9.20 -1.21 -43.71
N ARG A 233 10.07 -0.17 -43.79
CA ARG A 233 10.36 0.51 -45.06
C ARG A 233 10.89 -0.44 -46.13
N ARG A 234 11.82 -1.31 -45.75
CA ARG A 234 12.39 -2.31 -46.70
C ARG A 234 11.36 -3.31 -47.14
N ASN A 235 10.60 -3.88 -46.19
CA ASN A 235 9.65 -4.95 -46.48
C ASN A 235 8.46 -4.47 -47.33
N ARG A 236 8.02 -3.23 -47.11
CA ARG A 236 6.83 -2.68 -47.79
C ARG A 236 7.17 -1.68 -48.90
N ASN A 237 8.44 -1.50 -49.27
CA ASN A 237 8.91 -0.54 -50.27
C ASN A 237 8.46 0.92 -49.96
N MET A 238 8.41 1.34 -48.70
CA MET A 238 7.93 2.66 -48.27
C MET A 238 9.10 3.62 -48.03
N PHE A 239 10.05 3.74 -48.95
CA PHE A 239 11.29 4.52 -48.78
C PHE A 239 11.06 6.03 -48.74
N ASP A 240 10.03 6.53 -49.41
CA ASP A 240 9.71 7.97 -49.53
C ASP A 240 8.72 8.47 -48.47
N VAL A 241 8.32 7.58 -47.51
CA VAL A 241 7.33 7.89 -46.47
C VAL A 241 8.04 8.48 -45.24
N ALA A 242 7.51 9.56 -44.68
CA ALA A 242 8.02 10.14 -43.45
C ALA A 242 7.85 9.23 -42.23
N ASP A 243 8.68 9.38 -41.21
CA ASP A 243 8.67 8.51 -40.03
C ASP A 243 7.32 8.52 -39.30
N GLU A 244 6.62 9.66 -39.27
CA GLU A 244 5.33 9.86 -38.63
C GLU A 244 4.17 9.21 -39.39
N GLU A 245 4.32 9.05 -40.69
CA GLU A 245 3.31 8.45 -41.57
C GLU A 245 3.40 6.92 -41.61
N LEU A 246 4.54 6.34 -41.24
CA LEU A 246 4.67 4.88 -41.15
C LEU A 246 3.61 4.28 -40.22
N PRO A 247 3.12 3.07 -40.48
CA PRO A 247 2.14 2.38 -39.66
C PRO A 247 2.80 1.81 -38.39
N ILE A 248 3.59 2.62 -37.69
CA ILE A 248 4.31 2.22 -36.50
C ILE A 248 3.98 3.22 -35.40
N VAL A 249 3.68 2.71 -34.19
CA VAL A 249 3.36 3.55 -33.01
C VAL A 249 4.11 3.01 -31.81
N ALA A 250 4.72 3.92 -31.03
CA ALA A 250 5.33 3.60 -29.76
C ALA A 250 4.33 3.88 -28.62
N THR A 251 4.13 2.92 -27.70
CA THR A 251 3.15 3.01 -26.63
C THR A 251 3.73 2.59 -25.27
N ILE A 252 3.13 3.10 -24.19
CA ILE A 252 3.36 2.67 -22.82
C ILE A 252 1.99 2.26 -22.24
N ALA A 253 1.52 1.06 -22.57
CA ALA A 253 0.19 0.60 -22.17
C ALA A 253 0.00 0.43 -20.65
N SER A 254 1.08 0.39 -19.86
CA SER A 254 1.05 0.40 -18.41
C SER A 254 0.73 1.80 -17.83
N GLN A 255 0.95 2.86 -18.63
CA GLN A 255 0.71 4.23 -18.22
C GLN A 255 -0.71 4.65 -18.61
N PHE A 256 -1.50 5.08 -17.61
CA PHE A 256 -2.82 5.65 -17.88
C PHE A 256 -2.70 6.90 -18.74
N ALA A 257 -3.59 7.02 -19.73
CA ALA A 257 -3.63 8.14 -20.70
C ALA A 257 -2.33 8.35 -21.50
N ASP A 258 -1.59 7.27 -21.82
CA ASP A 258 -0.39 7.38 -22.66
C ASP A 258 -0.70 8.02 -24.02
N PRO A 259 0.03 9.10 -24.43
CA PRO A 259 -0.16 9.74 -25.74
C PRO A 259 0.12 8.80 -26.92
N GLY A 260 0.99 7.79 -26.71
CA GLY A 260 1.24 6.75 -27.73
C GLY A 260 -0.02 5.92 -28.01
N VAL A 261 -0.79 5.60 -26.98
CA VAL A 261 -2.07 4.89 -27.16
C VAL A 261 -3.13 5.78 -27.80
N ASP A 262 -3.14 7.09 -27.50
CA ASP A 262 -4.00 8.06 -28.21
C ASP A 262 -3.63 8.14 -29.70
N ALA A 263 -2.33 8.21 -30.02
CA ALA A 263 -1.85 8.18 -31.41
C ALA A 263 -2.21 6.85 -32.13
N LEU A 264 -2.15 5.74 -31.42
CA LEU A 264 -2.59 4.44 -31.94
C LEU A 264 -4.09 4.46 -32.25
N TRP A 265 -4.91 4.97 -31.33
CA TRP A 265 -6.36 5.08 -31.57
C TRP A 265 -6.70 6.02 -32.73
N GLN A 266 -5.99 7.13 -32.88
CA GLN A 266 -6.16 8.04 -34.02
C GLN A 266 -5.83 7.36 -35.36
N LYS A 267 -4.87 6.43 -35.39
CA LYS A 267 -4.56 5.64 -36.60
C LYS A 267 -5.59 4.53 -36.85
N LEU A 268 -6.18 3.95 -35.82
CA LEU A 268 -7.12 2.83 -35.90
C LEU A 268 -8.55 3.27 -36.19
N SER A 269 -9.03 4.32 -35.55
CA SER A 269 -10.44 4.73 -35.60
C SER A 269 -10.97 4.98 -37.03
N PRO A 270 -10.21 5.60 -37.97
CA PRO A 270 -10.67 5.75 -39.34
C PRO A 270 -10.81 4.42 -40.09
N LEU A 271 -9.99 3.40 -39.73
CA LEU A 271 -9.99 2.09 -40.40
C LEU A 271 -11.25 1.27 -40.08
N VAL A 272 -11.93 1.63 -38.98
CA VAL A 272 -13.14 0.93 -38.47
C VAL A 272 -14.38 1.81 -38.43
N GLY A 273 -14.28 3.03 -38.92
CA GLY A 273 -15.43 3.97 -38.99
C GLY A 273 -15.86 4.55 -37.64
N PHE A 274 -14.94 4.70 -36.71
CA PHE A 274 -15.15 5.28 -35.38
C PHE A 274 -14.56 6.70 -35.29
N GLU A 275 -15.09 7.51 -34.38
CA GLU A 275 -14.53 8.83 -34.10
C GLU A 275 -13.36 8.75 -33.12
N SER A 276 -12.34 9.59 -33.28
CA SER A 276 -11.29 9.83 -32.29
C SER A 276 -11.25 11.30 -31.92
N ARG A 277 -11.23 11.59 -30.63
CA ARG A 277 -11.04 12.96 -30.12
C ARG A 277 -9.56 13.30 -30.04
N ALA A 278 -9.23 14.59 -29.89
CA ALA A 278 -7.88 15.00 -29.59
C ALA A 278 -7.33 14.28 -28.36
N PRO A 279 -6.00 14.05 -28.28
CA PRO A 279 -5.38 13.44 -27.11
C PRO A 279 -5.78 14.19 -25.83
N MET A 280 -5.92 13.47 -24.73
CA MET A 280 -5.97 14.11 -23.43
C MET A 280 -4.63 14.81 -23.21
N GLU A 281 -4.61 16.13 -23.16
CA GLU A 281 -3.43 16.88 -22.76
C GLU A 281 -3.13 16.54 -21.29
N ILE A 282 -2.18 15.66 -21.06
CA ILE A 282 -1.51 15.54 -19.78
C ILE A 282 -0.39 16.56 -19.80
N LEU A 283 -0.59 17.67 -19.11
CA LEU A 283 0.45 18.66 -18.87
C LEU A 283 1.47 18.03 -17.91
N GLY A 284 2.56 17.54 -18.45
CA GLY A 284 3.72 17.05 -17.69
C GLY A 284 4.70 16.33 -18.60
N GLU A 285 5.99 16.69 -18.49
CA GLU A 285 7.05 15.91 -19.13
C GLU A 285 6.94 14.44 -18.68
N ARG A 286 7.24 13.51 -19.58
CA ARG A 286 7.39 12.06 -19.30
C ARG A 286 8.60 11.82 -18.38
N LYS A 287 8.58 12.38 -17.18
CA LYS A 287 9.58 12.07 -16.14
C LYS A 287 9.12 10.82 -15.41
N GLY A 288 10.00 9.84 -15.30
CA GLY A 288 9.79 8.72 -14.40
C GLY A 288 9.52 9.23 -12.97
N VAL A 289 8.78 8.47 -12.18
CA VAL A 289 8.47 8.80 -10.76
C VAL A 289 9.76 9.09 -9.98
N ILE A 290 10.80 8.27 -10.23
CA ILE A 290 12.16 8.50 -9.73
C ILE A 290 13.05 8.90 -10.91
N PRO A 291 13.86 9.96 -10.81
CA PRO A 291 14.78 10.36 -11.86
C PRO A 291 15.74 9.21 -12.26
N PRO A 292 16.03 9.01 -13.55
CA PRO A 292 16.84 7.90 -14.03
C PRO A 292 18.23 7.79 -13.36
N GLU A 293 18.84 8.93 -13.04
CA GLU A 293 20.13 9.02 -12.34
C GLU A 293 20.06 8.59 -10.87
N ARG A 294 18.88 8.51 -10.29
CA ARG A 294 18.64 8.11 -8.89
C ARG A 294 18.03 6.73 -8.74
N VAL A 295 17.83 5.96 -9.81
CA VAL A 295 17.17 4.64 -9.76
C VAL A 295 17.93 3.64 -8.86
N HIS A 296 19.26 3.81 -8.71
CA HIS A 296 20.12 2.95 -7.90
C HIS A 296 20.37 3.44 -6.46
N TYR A 297 19.52 4.35 -5.94
CA TYR A 297 19.66 4.93 -4.61
C TYR A 297 19.85 3.90 -3.47
N LEU A 298 19.28 2.70 -3.57
CA LEU A 298 19.48 1.65 -2.56
C LEU A 298 20.90 1.09 -2.54
N SER A 299 21.59 1.02 -3.68
CA SER A 299 23.02 0.67 -3.71
C SER A 299 23.88 1.78 -3.11
N ASP A 300 23.54 3.05 -3.38
CA ASP A 300 24.22 4.19 -2.77
C ASP A 300 24.09 4.15 -1.25
N ILE A 301 22.90 3.84 -0.73
CA ILE A 301 22.64 3.67 0.71
C ILE A 301 23.50 2.54 1.29
N SER A 302 23.53 1.38 0.63
CA SER A 302 24.33 0.23 1.09
C SER A 302 25.81 0.56 1.14
N ALA A 303 26.33 1.25 0.14
CA ALA A 303 27.72 1.71 0.10
C ALA A 303 28.00 2.71 1.23
N THR A 304 27.17 3.74 1.38
CA THR A 304 27.30 4.76 2.43
C THR A 304 27.37 4.16 3.83
N ILE A 305 26.54 3.16 4.14
CA ILE A 305 26.54 2.51 5.46
C ILE A 305 27.81 1.70 5.69
N ARG A 306 28.27 0.95 4.67
CA ARG A 306 29.54 0.19 4.78
C ARG A 306 30.73 1.13 4.94
N ASP A 307 30.81 2.17 4.13
CA ASP A 307 31.88 3.19 4.21
C ASP A 307 31.87 3.88 5.59
N TYR A 308 30.70 4.16 6.14
CA TYR A 308 30.55 4.71 7.50
C TYR A 308 31.11 3.77 8.56
N HIS A 309 30.79 2.49 8.51
CA HIS A 309 31.34 1.51 9.47
C HIS A 309 32.84 1.32 9.32
N GLU A 310 33.36 1.24 8.09
CA GLU A 310 34.79 1.10 7.80
C GLU A 310 35.56 2.32 8.33
N ALA A 311 35.13 3.52 7.99
CA ALA A 311 35.79 4.76 8.45
C ALA A 311 35.80 4.88 9.98
N ASN A 312 34.67 4.56 10.65
CA ASN A 312 34.65 4.59 12.12
C ASN A 312 35.54 3.52 12.76
N SER A 313 35.68 2.33 12.14
CA SER A 313 36.58 1.29 12.61
C SER A 313 38.07 1.74 12.48
N GLU A 314 38.44 2.43 11.39
CA GLU A 314 39.77 3.01 11.24
C GLU A 314 40.05 4.08 12.31
N VAL A 315 39.10 4.97 12.56
CA VAL A 315 39.20 6.00 13.62
C VAL A 315 39.36 5.36 15.00
N ALA A 316 38.57 4.31 15.29
CA ALA A 316 38.68 3.57 16.55
C ALA A 316 40.06 2.93 16.75
N GLN A 317 40.66 2.38 15.69
CA GLN A 317 42.03 1.84 15.74
C GLN A 317 43.08 2.94 16.03
N LYS A 318 42.93 4.12 15.43
CA LYS A 318 43.81 5.28 15.69
C LYS A 318 43.66 5.80 17.13
N LEU A 319 42.44 5.86 17.65
CA LEU A 319 42.16 6.24 19.06
C LEU A 319 42.85 5.25 20.02
N ARG A 320 42.72 3.95 19.77
CA ARG A 320 43.36 2.87 20.55
C ARG A 320 44.88 3.02 20.51
N LEU A 321 45.43 3.26 19.31
CA LEU A 321 46.89 3.49 19.15
C LEU A 321 47.34 4.71 19.96
N CYS A 322 46.65 5.84 19.86
CA CYS A 322 46.97 7.04 20.65
C CYS A 322 46.94 6.78 22.16
N GLN A 323 45.91 6.11 22.66
CA GLN A 323 45.82 5.77 24.09
C GLN A 323 46.96 4.86 24.55
N HIS A 324 47.34 3.87 23.72
CA HIS A 324 48.49 3.01 24.03
C HIS A 324 49.82 3.79 24.02
N LEU A 325 49.99 4.73 23.07
CA LEU A 325 51.14 5.59 23.01
C LEU A 325 51.22 6.54 24.21
N GLU A 326 50.09 7.16 24.60
CA GLU A 326 50.02 8.01 25.79
C GLU A 326 50.40 7.21 27.04
N THR A 327 49.89 5.98 27.20
CA THR A 327 50.27 5.08 28.31
C THR A 327 51.76 4.70 28.25
N ALA A 328 52.30 4.38 27.07
CA ALA A 328 53.72 4.08 26.92
C ALA A 328 54.62 5.25 27.28
N LYS A 329 54.21 6.47 26.91
CA LYS A 329 54.94 7.71 27.28
C LYS A 329 55.04 7.91 28.81
N GLU A 330 53.94 7.62 29.54
CA GLU A 330 53.97 7.70 31.02
C GLU A 330 54.95 6.70 31.66
N HIS A 331 55.05 5.49 31.08
CA HIS A 331 55.88 4.43 31.62
C HIS A 331 57.35 4.43 31.10
N VAL A 332 57.60 5.04 29.94
CA VAL A 332 58.92 5.10 29.32
C VAL A 332 59.25 6.53 28.88
N PRO A 333 59.57 7.46 29.82
CA PRO A 333 59.80 8.88 29.50
C PRO A 333 60.96 9.13 28.52
N SER A 334 61.89 8.15 28.35
CA SER A 334 63.04 8.28 27.46
C SER A 334 62.71 8.39 25.98
N VAL A 335 61.55 7.94 25.57
CA VAL A 335 61.03 7.97 24.17
C VAL A 335 59.84 8.94 23.99
N ALA A 336 59.61 9.80 24.97
CA ALA A 336 58.43 10.69 24.97
C ALA A 336 58.34 11.60 23.75
N SER A 337 59.49 12.11 23.27
CA SER A 337 59.53 13.00 22.09
C SER A 337 59.10 12.31 20.80
N ASP A 338 59.56 11.06 20.61
CA ASP A 338 59.24 10.27 19.41
C ASP A 338 57.76 9.84 19.44
N ILE A 339 57.24 9.56 20.63
CA ILE A 339 55.82 9.25 20.85
C ILE A 339 54.93 10.48 20.58
N ASP A 340 55.36 11.66 21.02
CA ASP A 340 54.59 12.90 20.75
C ASP A 340 54.50 13.21 19.24
N GLU A 341 55.59 12.95 18.47
CA GLU A 341 55.58 13.08 17.04
C GLU A 341 54.55 12.13 16.39
N GLN A 342 54.49 10.88 16.80
CA GLN A 342 53.53 9.88 16.31
C GLN A 342 52.09 10.20 16.69
N ILE A 343 51.85 10.66 17.91
CA ILE A 343 50.50 11.12 18.33
C ILE A 343 50.07 12.32 17.50
N ASN A 344 50.97 13.29 17.29
CA ASN A 344 50.63 14.50 16.51
C ASN A 344 50.27 14.20 15.03
N GLU A 345 50.87 13.17 14.42
CA GLU A 345 50.54 12.73 13.06
C GLU A 345 49.09 12.29 12.88
N VAL A 346 48.50 11.69 13.92
CA VAL A 346 47.12 11.18 13.84
C VAL A 346 46.09 12.08 14.54
N LEU A 347 46.52 13.07 15.32
CA LEU A 347 45.63 13.91 16.11
C LEU A 347 44.56 14.67 15.29
N GLU A 348 44.94 15.17 14.12
CA GLU A 348 44.03 15.92 13.26
C GLU A 348 42.88 15.03 12.77
N GLU A 349 43.15 13.75 12.48
CA GLU A 349 42.18 12.78 11.95
C GLU A 349 41.21 12.27 13.05
N ILE A 350 41.58 12.30 14.32
CA ILE A 350 40.78 11.80 15.45
C ILE A 350 40.20 12.88 16.34
N GLN A 351 40.35 14.14 16.00
CA GLN A 351 39.94 15.26 16.87
C GLN A 351 38.43 15.24 17.18
N GLU A 352 37.58 15.07 16.16
CA GLU A 352 36.14 14.99 16.33
C GLU A 352 35.72 13.78 17.20
N ALA A 353 36.42 12.66 17.02
CA ALA A 353 36.18 11.46 17.81
C ALA A 353 36.55 11.67 19.30
N ARG A 354 37.66 12.36 19.58
CA ARG A 354 38.04 12.73 20.96
C ARG A 354 37.04 13.67 21.60
N GLU A 355 36.49 14.62 20.86
CA GLU A 355 35.43 15.50 21.34
C GLU A 355 34.13 14.71 21.64
N SER A 356 33.79 13.72 20.79
CA SER A 356 32.68 12.81 21.05
C SER A 356 32.87 11.99 22.32
N LEU A 357 34.07 11.44 22.54
CA LEU A 357 34.42 10.72 23.76
C LEU A 357 34.34 11.61 25.02
N ALA A 358 34.82 12.85 24.95
CA ALA A 358 34.73 13.82 26.05
C ALA A 358 33.28 14.15 26.37
N SER A 359 32.44 14.44 25.35
CA SER A 359 31.01 14.71 25.50
C SER A 359 30.27 13.53 26.13
N TYR A 360 30.59 12.29 25.71
CA TYR A 360 30.02 11.10 26.30
C TYR A 360 30.39 10.94 27.78
N ARG A 361 31.63 11.19 28.14
CA ARG A 361 32.08 11.11 29.55
C ARG A 361 31.37 12.13 30.44
N GLU A 362 31.14 13.33 29.93
CA GLU A 362 30.33 14.34 30.63
C GLU A 362 28.88 13.89 30.80
N LEU A 363 28.28 13.32 29.75
CA LEU A 363 26.92 12.76 29.80
C LEU A 363 26.81 11.61 30.81
N ALA A 364 27.77 10.70 30.81
CA ALA A 364 27.82 9.58 31.76
C ALA A 364 27.92 10.05 33.19
N GLU A 365 28.68 11.11 33.47
CA GLU A 365 28.76 11.70 34.81
C GLU A 365 27.43 12.38 35.21
N GLN A 366 26.79 13.10 34.28
CA GLN A 366 25.46 13.70 34.53
C GLN A 366 24.43 12.63 34.88
N TYR A 367 24.42 11.47 34.22
CA TYR A 367 23.50 10.38 34.53
C TYR A 367 23.72 9.75 35.92
N ARG A 368 24.94 9.89 36.50
CA ARG A 368 25.27 9.44 37.87
C ARG A 368 24.80 10.39 38.96
N THR A 369 24.51 11.66 38.60
CA THR A 369 24.07 12.67 39.60
C THR A 369 22.67 12.44 40.15
N GLY A 370 21.88 11.55 39.59
CA GLY A 370 20.52 11.23 40.00
C GLY A 370 19.44 12.00 39.25
N GLU A 371 19.76 13.11 38.60
CA GLU A 371 18.86 13.94 37.83
C GLU A 371 19.49 14.31 36.47
N TYR A 372 18.69 14.32 35.40
CA TYR A 372 19.12 14.73 34.09
C TYR A 372 18.10 15.67 33.44
N THR A 373 18.56 16.79 32.88
CA THR A 373 17.72 17.77 32.20
C THR A 373 18.04 17.80 30.73
N TYR A 374 17.05 17.51 29.87
CA TYR A 374 17.13 17.62 28.41
C TYR A 374 16.06 18.56 27.88
N HIS A 375 16.22 19.04 26.66
CA HIS A 375 15.30 20.01 26.07
C HIS A 375 14.49 19.35 24.93
N VAL A 376 13.17 19.55 24.95
CA VAL A 376 12.27 19.16 23.85
C VAL A 376 11.56 20.41 23.36
N ARG A 377 11.78 20.76 22.10
CA ARG A 377 11.23 21.99 21.49
C ARG A 377 11.52 23.27 22.32
N GLY A 378 12.71 23.35 22.90
CA GLY A 378 13.14 24.48 23.70
C GLY A 378 12.61 24.51 25.14
N LYS A 379 11.80 23.55 25.56
CA LYS A 379 11.34 23.42 26.97
C LYS A 379 12.24 22.41 27.69
N PRO A 380 12.73 22.75 28.89
CA PRO A 380 13.52 21.85 29.72
C PRO A 380 12.63 20.76 30.34
N PHE A 381 13.09 19.52 30.35
CA PHE A 381 12.50 18.38 31.03
C PHE A 381 13.55 17.78 31.96
N THR A 382 13.30 17.80 33.27
CA THR A 382 14.14 17.16 34.27
C THR A 382 13.55 15.81 34.67
N VAL A 383 14.34 14.76 34.59
CA VAL A 383 13.95 13.39 34.94
C VAL A 383 14.91 12.80 35.94
N GLN A 384 14.40 11.89 36.78
CA GLN A 384 15.23 11.05 37.64
C GLN A 384 15.95 10.00 36.78
N THR A 385 17.24 9.81 36.99
CA THR A 385 18.06 8.83 36.25
C THR A 385 18.04 7.44 36.88
N THR A 386 17.41 7.28 38.03
CA THR A 386 17.24 6.03 38.76
C THR A 386 15.79 5.79 39.14
N THR A 387 15.41 4.53 39.33
CA THR A 387 14.13 4.10 39.89
C THR A 387 14.40 3.18 41.07
N GLU A 388 13.68 3.37 42.18
CA GLU A 388 13.73 2.43 43.31
C GLU A 388 12.87 1.21 43.02
N SER A 389 13.43 0.01 43.21
CA SER A 389 12.70 -1.24 43.13
C SER A 389 11.96 -1.57 44.41
N LEU A 390 11.04 -2.52 44.39
CA LEU A 390 10.37 -3.05 45.58
C LEU A 390 11.36 -3.67 46.60
N ALA A 391 12.56 -4.04 46.18
CA ALA A 391 13.64 -4.52 47.01
C ALA A 391 14.55 -3.39 47.55
N HIS A 392 14.13 -2.13 47.38
CA HIS A 392 14.88 -0.93 47.77
C HIS A 392 16.25 -0.77 47.08
N SER A 393 16.39 -1.37 45.88
CA SER A 393 17.58 -1.16 45.05
C SER A 393 17.34 0.01 44.08
N ASN A 394 18.30 0.91 43.99
CA ASN A 394 18.30 1.98 42.99
C ASN A 394 18.78 1.42 41.64
N ILE A 395 17.89 1.30 40.68
CA ILE A 395 18.17 0.79 39.33
C ILE A 395 18.32 1.98 38.40
N SER A 396 19.43 2.02 37.66
CA SER A 396 19.63 3.05 36.62
C SER A 396 18.59 2.90 35.49
N ARG A 397 17.99 4.02 35.09
CA ARG A 397 17.06 4.03 33.95
C ARG A 397 17.79 3.88 32.64
N VAL A 398 19.04 4.36 32.52
CA VAL A 398 19.93 4.11 31.40
C VAL A 398 21.20 3.46 31.94
N ALA A 399 21.53 2.28 31.48
CA ALA A 399 22.80 1.64 31.77
C ALA A 399 23.82 2.03 30.68
N LEU A 400 24.92 2.64 31.10
CA LEU A 400 26.00 3.06 30.20
C LEU A 400 27.22 2.16 30.35
N PRO A 401 27.92 1.82 29.25
CA PRO A 401 29.12 1.02 29.31
C PRO A 401 30.27 1.78 29.99
N ASN A 402 31.18 1.03 30.54
CA ASN A 402 32.40 1.55 31.16
C ASN A 402 33.63 0.91 30.49
N PHE A 403 33.85 1.25 29.22
CA PHE A 403 35.01 0.79 28.47
C PHE A 403 36.27 1.53 28.91
N ALA A 404 37.36 0.78 29.07
CA ALA A 404 38.68 1.34 29.36
C ALA A 404 39.43 1.74 28.07
N ASP A 405 39.08 1.14 26.96
CA ASP A 405 39.68 1.38 25.64
C ASP A 405 38.89 2.45 24.89
N ASP A 406 39.55 3.51 24.45
CA ASP A 406 38.93 4.64 23.75
C ASP A 406 38.42 4.23 22.35
N GLY A 407 39.08 3.29 21.69
CA GLY A 407 38.61 2.73 20.43
C GLY A 407 37.34 1.92 20.59
N GLU A 408 37.25 1.05 21.61
CA GLU A 408 36.03 0.29 21.92
C GLU A 408 34.86 1.21 22.24
N LEU A 409 35.11 2.25 23.04
CA LEU A 409 34.09 3.23 23.38
C LEU A 409 33.59 3.99 22.14
N PHE A 410 34.50 4.38 21.24
CA PHE A 410 34.13 5.07 19.99
C PHE A 410 33.36 4.15 19.03
N GLU A 411 33.77 2.89 18.88
CA GLU A 411 33.01 1.90 18.10
C GLU A 411 31.58 1.75 18.65
N TRP A 412 31.43 1.68 19.99
CA TRP A 412 30.12 1.65 20.63
C TRP A 412 29.32 2.94 20.35
N LEU A 413 29.93 4.12 20.45
CA LEU A 413 29.28 5.39 20.15
C LEU A 413 28.81 5.46 18.70
N SER A 414 29.59 4.95 17.76
CA SER A 414 29.25 5.00 16.33
C SER A 414 28.11 4.04 15.93
N LYS A 415 27.96 2.92 16.64
CA LYS A 415 26.96 1.89 16.33
C LYS A 415 25.74 1.91 17.24
N GLU A 416 25.90 2.24 18.51
CA GLU A 416 24.91 2.07 19.58
C GLU A 416 24.50 3.40 20.19
N ASN A 417 25.41 4.03 20.89
CA ASN A 417 25.25 5.24 21.69
C ASN A 417 24.15 5.14 22.78
N ALA A 418 24.03 6.16 23.62
CA ALA A 418 22.95 6.28 24.59
C ALA A 418 21.61 6.55 23.90
N PRO A 419 20.46 6.14 24.49
CA PRO A 419 19.14 6.49 23.96
C PRO A 419 19.00 7.99 23.71
N GLY A 420 18.45 8.37 22.55
CA GLY A 420 18.27 9.76 22.14
C GLY A 420 19.46 10.39 21.43
N TYR A 421 20.58 9.66 21.31
CA TYR A 421 21.79 10.11 20.62
C TYR A 421 22.04 9.32 19.33
N PHE A 422 22.61 9.99 18.34
CA PHE A 422 22.94 9.38 17.05
C PHE A 422 23.87 8.16 17.27
N PRO A 423 23.63 7.04 16.57
CA PRO A 423 22.70 6.75 15.51
C PRO A 423 21.29 6.28 15.97
N TYR A 424 20.92 6.57 17.20
CA TYR A 424 19.61 6.27 17.81
C TYR A 424 19.28 4.78 17.91
N THR A 425 20.23 3.92 17.86
CA THR A 425 20.05 2.46 17.86
C THR A 425 19.21 1.98 19.03
N ALA A 426 19.47 2.51 20.25
CA ALA A 426 18.71 2.15 21.45
C ALA A 426 17.32 2.83 21.53
N GLY A 427 17.14 3.95 20.86
CA GLY A 427 15.89 4.72 20.89
C GLY A 427 16.07 6.18 20.49
N VAL A 428 15.01 6.81 19.98
CA VAL A 428 15.07 8.19 19.47
C VAL A 428 14.94 9.27 20.55
N PHE A 429 14.61 8.90 21.80
CA PHE A 429 14.48 9.80 22.93
C PHE A 429 15.38 9.36 24.08
N PRO A 430 15.98 10.29 24.85
CA PRO A 430 16.83 9.95 25.99
C PRO A 430 16.07 9.18 27.10
N PHE A 431 14.85 9.56 27.35
CA PHE A 431 13.98 8.95 28.35
C PHE A 431 12.54 8.83 27.83
N LYS A 432 11.86 7.74 28.19
CA LYS A 432 10.43 7.58 27.99
C LYS A 432 9.68 8.56 28.88
N ARG A 433 8.56 9.05 28.39
CA ARG A 433 7.64 9.78 29.25
C ARG A 433 7.01 8.82 30.25
N THR A 434 7.08 9.16 31.53
CA THR A 434 6.56 8.33 32.61
C THR A 434 5.04 8.35 32.71
N ASP A 435 4.44 9.40 32.21
CA ASP A 435 3.00 9.73 32.26
C ASP A 435 2.25 9.37 30.97
N GLU A 436 2.93 9.08 29.87
CA GLU A 436 2.31 8.77 28.58
C GLU A 436 2.49 7.29 28.22
N LEU A 437 1.40 6.51 28.21
CA LEU A 437 1.41 5.12 27.76
C LEU A 437 1.46 5.04 26.23
N SER A 438 2.17 4.04 25.70
CA SER A 438 2.23 3.76 24.26
C SER A 438 0.99 3.02 23.73
N ALA A 439 0.04 2.70 24.61
CA ALA A 439 -1.15 1.91 24.29
C ALA A 439 -2.10 2.60 23.30
N ARG A 440 -2.66 1.83 22.36
CA ARG A 440 -3.65 2.30 21.38
C ARG A 440 -5.00 1.62 21.59
N MET A 441 -6.08 2.41 21.47
CA MET A 441 -7.46 1.95 21.44
C MET A 441 -7.82 1.63 20.00
N PHE A 442 -7.74 0.35 19.62
CA PHE A 442 -8.06 -0.10 18.26
C PHE A 442 -9.52 -0.50 18.18
N ALA A 443 -10.24 0.03 17.20
CA ALA A 443 -11.61 -0.35 16.89
C ALA A 443 -11.95 -0.10 15.41
N GLY A 444 -12.93 -0.86 14.93
CA GLY A 444 -13.46 -0.71 13.58
C GLY A 444 -14.52 -1.78 13.34
N GLU A 445 -15.78 -1.41 13.46
CA GLU A 445 -16.93 -2.28 13.29
C GLU A 445 -18.19 -1.49 13.03
N GLY A 446 -19.08 -2.04 12.21
CA GLY A 446 -20.42 -1.51 11.99
C GLY A 446 -20.48 -0.11 11.40
N GLU A 447 -21.48 0.62 11.83
CA GLU A 447 -21.65 2.05 11.55
C GLU A 447 -20.70 2.92 12.42
N PRO A 448 -20.49 4.21 12.09
CA PRO A 448 -19.62 5.11 12.84
C PRO A 448 -19.88 5.16 14.33
N GLU A 449 -21.17 5.20 14.73
CA GLU A 449 -21.58 5.28 16.14
C GLU A 449 -21.23 4.02 16.93
N ARG A 450 -21.27 2.84 16.31
CA ARG A 450 -20.87 1.61 16.99
C ARG A 450 -19.37 1.62 17.31
N THR A 451 -18.55 2.04 16.35
CA THR A 451 -17.11 2.20 16.58
C THR A 451 -16.81 3.33 17.56
N ASN A 452 -17.56 4.44 17.51
CA ASN A 452 -17.45 5.53 18.50
C ASN A 452 -17.72 5.03 19.91
N ARG A 453 -18.80 4.24 20.14
CA ARG A 453 -19.09 3.62 21.44
C ARG A 453 -17.93 2.73 21.93
N ARG A 454 -17.32 1.96 21.03
CA ARG A 454 -16.14 1.14 21.35
C ARG A 454 -14.95 1.99 21.75
N PHE A 455 -14.70 3.08 21.06
CA PHE A 455 -13.63 4.03 21.43
C PHE A 455 -13.85 4.63 22.81
N HIS A 456 -15.05 5.07 23.13
CA HIS A 456 -15.38 5.59 24.45
C HIS A 456 -15.18 4.53 25.54
N TYR A 457 -15.67 3.32 25.32
CA TYR A 457 -15.45 2.20 26.25
C TYR A 457 -13.96 1.94 26.57
N LEU A 458 -13.12 1.90 25.53
CA LEU A 458 -11.68 1.67 25.70
C LEU A 458 -10.93 2.84 26.32
N SER A 459 -11.48 4.05 26.21
CA SER A 459 -10.86 5.29 26.72
C SER A 459 -11.27 5.62 28.15
N LEU A 460 -12.21 4.89 28.73
CA LEU A 460 -12.65 5.16 30.10
C LEU A 460 -11.49 5.06 31.08
N GLY A 461 -11.28 6.14 31.86
CA GLY A 461 -10.24 6.21 32.86
C GLY A 461 -8.80 6.32 32.32
N GLN A 462 -8.64 6.65 31.04
CA GLN A 462 -7.33 6.90 30.43
C GLN A 462 -7.09 8.40 30.25
N ASP A 463 -5.91 8.87 30.66
CA ASP A 463 -5.50 10.27 30.50
C ASP A 463 -5.11 10.62 29.06
N TYR A 464 -4.69 9.61 28.27
CA TYR A 464 -4.28 9.73 26.87
C TYR A 464 -5.17 8.89 25.99
N VAL A 465 -5.71 9.50 24.94
CA VAL A 465 -6.63 8.88 23.99
C VAL A 465 -5.91 8.72 22.65
N ARG A 466 -5.56 7.48 22.32
CA ARG A 466 -4.88 7.14 21.06
C ARG A 466 -5.74 6.20 20.22
N LEU A 467 -6.67 6.79 19.49
CA LEU A 467 -7.63 6.07 18.66
C LEU A 467 -6.94 5.49 17.41
N SER A 468 -7.19 4.22 17.14
CA SER A 468 -6.72 3.55 15.93
C SER A 468 -7.92 2.93 15.21
N THR A 469 -8.22 3.42 14.02
CA THR A 469 -9.43 3.07 13.27
C THR A 469 -9.12 2.06 12.18
N ALA A 470 -9.84 0.93 12.17
CA ALA A 470 -9.92 0.02 11.03
C ALA A 470 -11.16 0.31 10.20
N PHE A 471 -11.02 0.39 8.89
CA PHE A 471 -12.11 0.63 7.95
C PHE A 471 -12.51 -0.67 7.26
N ASP A 472 -13.79 -0.79 6.92
CA ASP A 472 -14.29 -1.96 6.20
C ASP A 472 -13.76 -2.01 4.75
N SER A 473 -13.92 -3.15 4.10
CA SER A 473 -13.41 -3.32 2.74
C SER A 473 -14.13 -2.42 1.71
N VAL A 474 -15.35 -1.98 1.98
CA VAL A 474 -16.07 -1.04 1.11
C VAL A 474 -15.36 0.30 1.11
N THR A 475 -15.03 0.81 2.29
CA THR A 475 -14.24 2.04 2.48
C THR A 475 -12.82 1.89 1.93
N LEU A 476 -12.15 0.75 2.20
CA LEU A 476 -10.78 0.46 1.71
C LEU A 476 -10.67 0.46 0.19
N TYR A 477 -11.72 0.05 -0.52
CA TYR A 477 -11.76 0.08 -1.99
C TYR A 477 -12.37 1.37 -2.56
N GLY A 478 -12.59 2.38 -1.72
CA GLY A 478 -13.12 3.68 -2.14
C GLY A 478 -14.53 3.60 -2.72
N ARG A 479 -15.37 2.73 -2.15
CA ARG A 479 -16.77 2.54 -2.59
C ARG A 479 -17.75 3.07 -1.55
N ASP A 480 -18.93 3.43 -2.01
CA ASP A 480 -20.04 3.75 -1.16
C ASP A 480 -20.84 2.49 -0.78
N PRO A 481 -21.52 2.45 0.38
CA PRO A 481 -22.49 1.43 0.71
C PRO A 481 -23.55 1.30 -0.39
N ALA A 482 -23.88 0.06 -0.78
CA ALA A 482 -24.85 -0.22 -1.84
C ALA A 482 -25.51 -1.57 -1.65
N LEU A 483 -26.71 -1.76 -2.19
CA LEU A 483 -27.46 -3.03 -2.16
C LEU A 483 -26.85 -4.11 -3.09
N ARG A 484 -25.80 -3.81 -3.81
CA ARG A 484 -25.09 -4.77 -4.66
C ARG A 484 -24.58 -5.95 -3.84
N PRO A 485 -24.70 -7.21 -4.33
CA PRO A 485 -24.29 -8.40 -3.57
C PRO A 485 -22.82 -8.41 -3.18
N ASP A 486 -21.96 -7.80 -3.99
CA ASP A 486 -20.51 -7.69 -3.75
C ASP A 486 -20.12 -6.60 -2.73
N ILE A 487 -21.05 -5.71 -2.37
CA ILE A 487 -20.87 -4.61 -1.41
C ILE A 487 -21.65 -4.85 -0.13
N TRP A 488 -22.96 -5.12 -0.20
CA TRP A 488 -23.85 -5.21 0.95
C TRP A 488 -23.35 -6.12 2.08
N GLY A 489 -22.83 -7.30 1.71
CA GLY A 489 -22.29 -8.25 2.69
C GLY A 489 -21.07 -7.76 3.45
N LYS A 490 -20.40 -6.71 2.96
CA LYS A 490 -19.12 -6.22 3.50
C LYS A 490 -19.26 -4.93 4.30
N VAL A 491 -20.38 -4.20 4.14
CA VAL A 491 -20.62 -2.93 4.84
C VAL A 491 -20.55 -3.13 6.34
N GLY A 492 -19.62 -2.40 7.00
CA GLY A 492 -19.39 -2.45 8.45
C GLY A 492 -18.83 -3.78 8.98
N ASN A 493 -18.37 -4.69 8.12
CA ASN A 493 -17.76 -5.94 8.53
C ASN A 493 -16.22 -5.83 8.48
N SER A 494 -15.55 -6.28 9.55
CA SER A 494 -14.09 -6.20 9.73
C SER A 494 -13.54 -4.77 9.61
N GLY A 495 -14.33 -3.80 10.00
CA GLY A 495 -13.99 -2.38 9.96
C GLY A 495 -15.23 -1.51 9.99
N VAL A 496 -15.05 -0.21 10.25
CA VAL A 496 -16.15 0.79 10.22
C VAL A 496 -16.40 1.25 8.80
N SER A 497 -17.68 1.41 8.44
CA SER A 497 -18.09 1.96 7.14
C SER A 497 -18.12 3.49 7.19
N ILE A 498 -17.31 4.14 6.34
CA ILE A 498 -17.23 5.60 6.20
C ILE A 498 -17.37 5.98 4.73
N ALA A 499 -18.38 6.74 4.41
CA ALA A 499 -18.65 7.21 3.05
C ALA A 499 -18.69 8.74 2.91
N THR A 500 -18.85 9.47 4.01
CA THR A 500 -19.02 10.93 4.02
C THR A 500 -18.24 11.61 5.13
N CYS A 501 -18.04 12.93 5.03
CA CYS A 501 -17.44 13.73 6.09
C CYS A 501 -18.25 13.66 7.40
N ASP A 502 -19.59 13.58 7.31
CA ASP A 502 -20.45 13.48 8.49
C ASP A 502 -20.26 12.14 9.23
N ASP A 503 -19.91 11.07 8.53
CA ASP A 503 -19.56 9.79 9.18
C ASP A 503 -18.28 9.93 10.00
N ALA A 504 -17.27 10.66 9.49
CA ALA A 504 -16.05 10.95 10.24
C ALA A 504 -16.33 11.83 11.49
N LYS A 505 -17.26 12.78 11.39
CA LYS A 505 -17.69 13.59 12.56
C LYS A 505 -18.35 12.72 13.63
N ARG A 506 -19.24 11.78 13.26
CA ARG A 506 -19.86 10.84 14.19
C ARG A 506 -18.83 9.92 14.83
N LEU A 507 -17.93 9.38 14.03
CA LEU A 507 -16.90 8.44 14.45
C LEU A 507 -16.02 9.00 15.58
N TYR A 508 -15.63 10.27 15.48
CA TYR A 508 -14.74 10.92 16.42
C TYR A 508 -15.43 11.91 17.36
N SER A 509 -16.77 11.89 17.43
CA SER A 509 -17.52 12.75 18.34
C SER A 509 -17.23 12.41 19.81
N GLY A 510 -17.31 13.40 20.69
CA GLY A 510 -16.99 13.27 22.10
C GLY A 510 -15.50 13.37 22.43
N PHE A 511 -14.61 13.35 21.44
CA PHE A 511 -13.15 13.52 21.59
C PHE A 511 -12.73 14.86 20.97
N ASP A 512 -12.00 15.70 21.68
CA ASP A 512 -11.39 16.91 21.10
C ASP A 512 -10.15 16.49 20.29
N LEU A 513 -10.24 16.53 18.96
CA LEU A 513 -9.17 16.13 18.06
C LEU A 513 -7.96 17.06 18.06
N CYS A 514 -8.08 18.23 18.70
CA CYS A 514 -6.99 19.18 18.91
C CYS A 514 -6.41 19.15 20.33
N ASP A 515 -6.92 18.29 21.22
CA ASP A 515 -6.33 18.11 22.53
C ASP A 515 -4.93 17.47 22.42
N SER A 516 -4.02 17.92 23.28
CA SER A 516 -2.63 17.42 23.30
C SER A 516 -2.53 15.93 23.63
N ASN A 517 -3.52 15.38 24.31
CA ASN A 517 -3.59 13.98 24.74
C ASN A 517 -4.38 13.09 23.76
N THR A 518 -5.00 13.70 22.75
CA THR A 518 -5.75 12.97 21.72
C THR A 518 -4.90 12.77 20.44
N SER A 519 -4.90 11.58 19.90
CA SER A 519 -4.33 11.30 18.57
C SER A 519 -5.14 10.24 17.83
N VAL A 520 -5.21 10.35 16.50
CA VAL A 520 -5.98 9.42 15.65
C VAL A 520 -5.05 8.77 14.63
N SER A 521 -5.11 7.45 14.55
CA SER A 521 -4.43 6.66 13.52
C SER A 521 -5.47 6.02 12.62
N MET A 522 -5.29 6.15 11.31
CA MET A 522 -6.23 5.65 10.30
C MET A 522 -5.56 4.57 9.47
N THR A 523 -6.03 3.32 9.61
CA THR A 523 -5.56 2.17 8.83
C THR A 523 -6.31 2.15 7.49
N ILE A 524 -5.84 2.94 6.54
CA ILE A 524 -6.45 3.14 5.23
C ILE A 524 -5.34 3.26 4.17
N ASN A 525 -5.61 2.84 2.97
CA ASN A 525 -4.62 2.71 1.90
C ASN A 525 -4.98 3.55 0.67
N GLY A 526 -5.47 2.95 -0.42
CA GLY A 526 -5.72 3.65 -1.68
C GLY A 526 -6.55 4.94 -1.55
N PRO A 527 -7.69 4.95 -0.84
CA PRO A 527 -8.47 6.17 -0.63
C PRO A 527 -7.99 7.03 0.56
N ALA A 528 -6.80 6.77 1.11
CA ALA A 528 -6.26 7.49 2.26
C ALA A 528 -6.32 9.03 2.15
N PRO A 529 -6.02 9.67 1.01
CA PRO A 529 -6.15 11.12 0.89
C PRO A 529 -7.59 11.61 1.10
N ILE A 530 -8.59 10.84 0.67
CA ILE A 530 -10.00 11.21 0.83
C ILE A 530 -10.42 11.08 2.30
N ILE A 531 -10.08 9.97 2.94
CA ILE A 531 -10.39 9.73 4.37
C ILE A 531 -9.64 10.73 5.27
N LEU A 532 -8.40 11.06 4.93
CA LEU A 532 -7.64 12.11 5.62
C LEU A 532 -8.34 13.47 5.50
N ALA A 533 -8.85 13.80 4.31
CA ALA A 533 -9.60 15.04 4.12
C ALA A 533 -10.92 15.06 4.92
N PHE A 534 -11.64 13.92 5.03
CA PHE A 534 -12.80 13.79 5.93
C PHE A 534 -12.39 14.05 7.39
N PHE A 535 -11.33 13.41 7.86
CA PHE A 535 -10.83 13.57 9.23
C PHE A 535 -10.42 15.02 9.54
N LEU A 536 -9.66 15.65 8.66
CA LEU A 536 -9.21 17.04 8.88
C LEU A 536 -10.39 18.03 8.87
N ASN A 537 -11.39 17.84 7.98
CA ASN A 537 -12.61 18.65 8.01
C ASN A 537 -13.44 18.40 9.26
N ALA A 538 -13.56 17.16 9.73
CA ALA A 538 -14.23 16.86 10.99
C ALA A 538 -13.55 17.57 12.17
N ALA A 539 -12.22 17.58 12.22
CA ALA A 539 -11.46 18.30 13.25
C ALA A 539 -11.65 19.83 13.18
N ILE A 540 -11.66 20.40 11.98
CA ILE A 540 -11.92 21.84 11.76
C ILE A 540 -13.32 22.18 12.25
N ASP A 541 -14.33 21.41 11.87
CA ASP A 541 -15.71 21.65 12.23
C ASP A 541 -15.97 21.51 13.73
N GLN A 542 -15.28 20.57 14.43
CA GLN A 542 -15.30 20.50 15.89
C GLN A 542 -14.76 21.78 16.54
N GLN A 543 -13.67 22.34 16.03
CA GLN A 543 -13.10 23.58 16.57
C GLN A 543 -13.97 24.81 16.28
N ILE A 544 -14.76 24.79 15.20
CA ILE A 544 -15.78 25.79 14.92
C ILE A 544 -16.93 25.68 15.93
N GLU A 545 -17.41 24.48 16.22
CA GLU A 545 -18.42 24.23 17.26
C GLU A 545 -17.97 24.77 18.61
N LYS A 546 -16.71 24.50 18.98
CA LYS A 546 -16.10 25.01 20.22
C LYS A 546 -16.05 26.54 20.26
N HIS A 547 -15.64 27.15 19.15
CA HIS A 547 -15.57 28.61 19.02
C HIS A 547 -16.95 29.26 19.15
N LEU A 548 -17.99 28.69 18.53
CA LEU A 548 -19.36 29.18 18.67
C LEU A 548 -19.88 29.03 20.11
N ALA A 549 -19.61 27.91 20.75
CA ALA A 549 -19.97 27.69 22.15
C ALA A 549 -19.29 28.69 23.11
N GLU A 550 -18.02 29.03 22.87
CA GLU A 550 -17.28 30.05 23.62
C GLU A 550 -17.88 31.46 23.42
N LYS A 551 -18.52 31.71 22.29
CA LYS A 551 -19.27 32.96 22.02
C LYS A 551 -20.70 32.93 22.56
N GLY A 552 -21.15 31.82 23.10
CA GLY A 552 -22.51 31.65 23.61
C GLY A 552 -23.53 31.26 22.53
N GLU A 553 -23.06 30.84 21.36
CA GLU A 553 -23.84 30.40 20.20
C GLU A 553 -23.75 28.86 20.07
N SER A 554 -24.25 28.14 21.07
CA SER A 554 -24.19 26.67 21.08
C SER A 554 -25.01 26.07 19.93
N LEU A 555 -24.42 25.12 19.21
CA LEU A 555 -25.10 24.38 18.15
C LEU A 555 -25.82 23.16 18.74
N GLU A 556 -27.12 23.14 18.65
CA GLU A 556 -27.90 21.94 19.00
C GLU A 556 -27.74 20.87 17.91
N PRO A 557 -27.41 19.61 18.32
CA PRO A 557 -27.35 18.51 17.38
C PRO A 557 -28.69 18.29 16.68
N LEU A 558 -28.65 17.89 15.41
CA LEU A 558 -29.87 17.46 14.69
C LEU A 558 -30.29 16.07 15.20
N ASP A 559 -31.55 15.72 15.11
CA ASP A 559 -32.09 14.40 15.53
C ASP A 559 -31.34 13.22 14.87
N VAL A 560 -30.84 13.41 13.66
CA VAL A 560 -30.07 12.41 12.90
C VAL A 560 -28.56 12.44 13.17
N ALA A 561 -28.09 13.28 14.09
CA ALA A 561 -26.65 13.46 14.32
C ALA A 561 -25.98 12.21 14.90
N TYR A 562 -26.68 11.46 15.74
CA TYR A 562 -26.15 10.23 16.35
C TYR A 562 -27.26 9.20 16.53
N ARG A 563 -27.00 7.94 16.15
CA ARG A 563 -27.97 6.85 16.26
C ARG A 563 -27.77 6.08 17.57
N GLY A 564 -28.83 6.01 18.38
CA GLY A 564 -28.81 5.36 19.69
C GLY A 564 -28.39 6.30 20.83
N GLU A 565 -28.17 5.71 22.01
CA GLU A 565 -27.75 6.45 23.19
C GLU A 565 -26.25 6.78 23.14
N LEU A 566 -25.90 7.94 23.66
CA LEU A 566 -24.50 8.35 23.80
C LEU A 566 -23.81 7.47 24.88
N PRO A 567 -22.58 6.98 24.60
CA PRO A 567 -21.87 6.15 25.55
C PRO A 567 -21.39 6.95 26.79
N GLU A 568 -21.05 6.24 27.85
CA GLU A 568 -20.42 6.84 29.02
C GLU A 568 -19.15 7.60 28.62
N GLY A 569 -18.97 8.80 29.16
CA GLY A 569 -17.85 9.69 28.81
C GLY A 569 -18.05 10.52 27.55
N HIS A 570 -19.12 10.34 26.79
CA HIS A 570 -19.42 11.17 25.64
C HIS A 570 -20.18 12.46 26.07
N ASN A 571 -19.61 13.60 25.70
CA ASN A 571 -20.13 14.92 26.07
C ASN A 571 -20.94 15.64 24.98
N GLY A 572 -21.24 14.98 23.85
CA GLY A 572 -21.93 15.57 22.72
C GLY A 572 -21.07 16.41 21.78
N PHE A 573 -19.82 16.67 22.10
CA PHE A 573 -18.90 17.51 21.32
C PHE A 573 -18.67 16.95 19.90
N GLY A 574 -18.74 17.79 18.91
CA GLY A 574 -18.62 17.44 17.49
C GLY A 574 -19.93 17.05 16.80
N LEU A 575 -21.01 16.79 17.55
CA LEU A 575 -22.30 16.43 16.98
C LEU A 575 -23.10 17.62 16.45
N GLY A 576 -22.85 18.82 16.98
CA GLY A 576 -23.53 20.05 16.53
C GLY A 576 -23.28 20.40 15.08
N THR A 577 -22.16 19.94 14.51
CA THR A 577 -21.78 20.19 13.11
C THR A 577 -22.16 19.05 12.15
N VAL A 578 -22.73 17.93 12.60
CA VAL A 578 -23.20 16.86 11.73
C VAL A 578 -24.36 17.38 10.86
N GLY A 579 -24.27 17.17 9.56
CA GLY A 579 -25.22 17.67 8.55
C GLY A 579 -25.09 19.17 8.24
N ARG A 580 -24.08 19.84 8.78
CA ARG A 580 -23.75 21.26 8.54
C ARG A 580 -22.30 21.40 8.08
N ARG A 581 -22.01 22.47 7.37
CA ARG A 581 -20.65 22.79 6.93
C ARG A 581 -20.08 23.90 7.80
N GLY A 582 -18.89 23.70 8.36
CA GLY A 582 -18.26 24.69 9.25
C GLY A 582 -17.98 26.03 8.55
N ASP A 583 -17.62 26.00 7.25
CA ASP A 583 -17.37 27.20 6.44
C ASP A 583 -18.63 28.05 6.15
N GLU A 584 -19.82 27.52 6.46
CA GLU A 584 -21.11 28.26 6.39
C GLU A 584 -21.56 28.80 7.75
N LEU A 585 -20.94 28.35 8.85
CA LEU A 585 -21.33 28.71 10.22
C LEU A 585 -20.59 29.94 10.77
N VAL A 586 -19.46 30.29 10.17
CA VAL A 586 -18.63 31.44 10.55
C VAL A 586 -18.17 32.19 9.31
N ASP A 587 -17.72 33.44 9.48
CA ASP A 587 -17.15 34.22 8.38
C ASP A 587 -15.83 33.63 7.88
N ALA A 588 -15.42 33.97 6.66
CA ALA A 588 -14.27 33.39 5.99
C ALA A 588 -12.94 33.64 6.73
N GLU A 589 -12.76 34.76 7.42
CA GLU A 589 -11.57 35.10 8.18
C GLU A 589 -11.47 34.20 9.43
N THR A 590 -12.55 34.10 10.20
CA THR A 590 -12.67 33.21 11.35
C THR A 590 -12.45 31.75 10.95
N TYR A 591 -13.03 31.32 9.82
CA TYR A 591 -12.81 29.96 9.31
C TYR A 591 -11.34 29.71 9.00
N ALA A 592 -10.66 30.63 8.30
CA ALA A 592 -9.25 30.50 7.94
C ALA A 592 -8.34 30.42 9.18
N GLU A 593 -8.61 31.22 10.22
CA GLU A 593 -7.87 31.18 11.48
C GLU A 593 -8.04 29.84 12.20
N ILE A 594 -9.27 29.37 12.33
CA ILE A 594 -9.58 28.08 12.97
C ILE A 594 -8.94 26.93 12.19
N LYS A 595 -9.07 26.92 10.86
CA LYS A 595 -8.44 25.93 9.97
C LYS A 595 -6.93 25.88 10.19
N ALA A 596 -6.24 27.02 10.15
CA ALA A 596 -4.79 27.08 10.33
C ALA A 596 -4.35 26.58 11.72
N ARG A 597 -5.07 26.98 12.78
CA ARG A 597 -4.81 26.52 14.15
C ARG A 597 -5.03 25.01 14.27
N THR A 598 -6.14 24.48 13.76
CA THR A 598 -6.48 23.07 13.79
C THR A 598 -5.41 22.23 13.10
N LEU A 599 -5.04 22.57 11.85
CA LEU A 599 -4.04 21.86 11.06
C LEU A 599 -2.67 21.84 11.74
N SER A 600 -2.28 22.89 12.45
CA SER A 600 -1.00 22.94 13.18
C SER A 600 -1.03 22.14 14.50
N THR A 601 -2.20 21.81 15.03
CA THR A 601 -2.41 21.21 16.36
C THR A 601 -2.77 19.73 16.29
N VAL A 602 -3.62 19.34 15.34
CA VAL A 602 -4.12 17.97 15.17
C VAL A 602 -3.00 16.94 15.18
N ARG A 603 -3.24 15.79 15.85
CA ARG A 603 -2.24 14.72 16.03
C ARG A 603 -2.74 13.41 15.47
N GLY A 604 -1.86 12.68 14.84
CA GLY A 604 -2.22 11.37 14.32
C GLY A 604 -1.32 10.86 13.22
N THR A 605 -1.85 9.88 12.50
CA THR A 605 -1.19 9.28 11.35
C THR A 605 -2.22 8.72 10.38
N VAL A 606 -1.96 8.79 9.11
CA VAL A 606 -2.63 8.02 8.09
C VAL A 606 -1.66 6.97 7.55
N GLN A 607 -2.11 5.71 7.41
CA GLN A 607 -1.20 4.65 6.97
C GLN A 607 -0.73 4.87 5.54
N ALA A 608 -1.62 4.97 4.58
CA ALA A 608 -1.41 5.43 3.20
C ALA A 608 -0.18 4.87 2.44
N ASP A 609 0.43 3.77 2.88
CA ASP A 609 1.57 3.17 2.17
C ASP A 609 1.10 2.37 0.96
N ILE A 610 1.10 3.02 -0.19
CA ILE A 610 0.64 2.45 -1.46
C ILE A 610 1.62 1.43 -2.07
N LEU A 611 2.91 1.51 -1.76
CA LEU A 611 3.91 0.59 -2.31
C LEU A 611 3.73 -0.81 -1.74
N LYS A 612 3.51 -0.94 -0.43
CA LYS A 612 3.26 -2.25 0.20
C LYS A 612 1.94 -2.89 -0.25
N GLU A 613 0.96 -2.11 -0.69
CA GLU A 613 -0.30 -2.64 -1.20
C GLU A 613 -0.10 -3.46 -2.46
N ASP A 614 0.73 -2.98 -3.39
CA ASP A 614 1.12 -3.74 -4.57
C ASP A 614 1.94 -4.98 -4.19
N GLN A 615 2.91 -4.80 -3.30
CA GLN A 615 3.86 -5.85 -2.91
C GLN A 615 3.21 -7.00 -2.14
N ALA A 616 2.26 -6.70 -1.24
CA ALA A 616 1.78 -7.66 -0.25
C ALA A 616 0.27 -7.88 -0.20
N GLN A 617 -0.57 -6.87 -0.48
CA GLN A 617 -2.01 -6.93 -0.20
C GLN A 617 -2.91 -6.99 -1.43
N ASN A 618 -2.49 -6.50 -2.59
CA ASN A 618 -3.32 -6.33 -3.80
C ASN A 618 -4.58 -5.46 -3.58
N THR A 619 -4.46 -4.42 -2.76
CA THR A 619 -5.55 -3.49 -2.42
C THR A 619 -5.41 -2.13 -3.10
N CYS A 620 -4.47 -1.99 -4.04
CA CYS A 620 -4.33 -0.78 -4.86
C CYS A 620 -5.62 -0.49 -5.62
N ILE A 621 -6.04 0.77 -5.62
CA ILE A 621 -7.22 1.22 -6.38
C ILE A 621 -6.84 2.17 -7.52
N PHE A 622 -5.87 3.05 -7.32
CA PHE A 622 -5.35 3.96 -8.34
C PHE A 622 -4.08 3.41 -9.00
N SER A 623 -3.78 3.87 -10.21
CA SER A 623 -2.48 3.58 -10.83
C SER A 623 -1.33 4.03 -9.92
N THR A 624 -0.23 3.28 -9.88
CA THR A 624 0.89 3.57 -8.98
C THR A 624 1.46 5.00 -9.14
N PRO A 625 1.65 5.53 -10.36
CA PRO A 625 2.10 6.92 -10.53
C PRO A 625 1.11 7.95 -9.97
N PHE A 626 -0.19 7.72 -10.16
CA PHE A 626 -1.21 8.64 -9.65
C PHE A 626 -1.34 8.55 -8.12
N ALA A 627 -1.28 7.35 -7.56
CA ALA A 627 -1.28 7.16 -6.12
C ALA A 627 -0.06 7.84 -5.46
N LEU A 628 1.13 7.74 -6.04
CA LEU A 628 2.32 8.47 -5.58
C LEU A 628 2.13 9.98 -5.71
N LYS A 629 1.53 10.46 -6.82
CA LYS A 629 1.19 11.90 -6.96
C LYS A 629 0.29 12.36 -5.82
N LEU A 630 -0.77 11.62 -5.50
CA LEU A 630 -1.67 11.96 -4.39
C LEU A 630 -0.91 12.04 -3.06
N MET A 631 0.01 11.10 -2.79
CA MET A 631 0.84 11.14 -1.57
C MET A 631 1.78 12.33 -1.54
N GLY A 632 2.39 12.67 -2.67
CA GLY A 632 3.19 13.89 -2.81
C GLY A 632 2.38 15.16 -2.61
N ASP A 633 1.14 15.19 -3.07
CA ASP A 633 0.23 16.32 -2.89
C ASP A 633 -0.19 16.48 -1.41
N VAL A 634 -0.45 15.38 -0.70
CA VAL A 634 -0.68 15.39 0.75
C VAL A 634 0.54 15.96 1.48
N GLN A 635 1.74 15.50 1.13
CA GLN A 635 2.96 15.97 1.78
C GLN A 635 3.23 17.44 1.51
N GLN A 636 2.99 17.92 0.28
CA GLN A 636 3.11 19.34 -0.06
C GLN A 636 2.10 20.18 0.73
N TYR A 637 0.85 19.73 0.83
CA TYR A 637 -0.17 20.38 1.66
C TYR A 637 0.26 20.49 3.13
N TYR A 638 0.89 19.45 3.67
CA TYR A 638 1.41 19.47 5.06
C TYR A 638 2.49 20.52 5.25
N ILE A 639 3.38 20.67 4.27
CA ILE A 639 4.42 21.70 4.28
C ILE A 639 3.78 23.09 4.23
N ASP A 640 2.88 23.32 3.29
CA ASP A 640 2.27 24.62 3.02
C ASP A 640 1.38 25.10 4.17
N HIS A 641 0.67 24.17 4.83
CA HIS A 641 -0.24 24.45 5.95
C HIS A 641 0.36 24.16 7.33
N ASN A 642 1.68 23.89 7.39
CA ASN A 642 2.39 23.69 8.65
C ASN A 642 1.81 22.58 9.56
N VAL A 643 1.39 21.46 8.96
CA VAL A 643 0.90 20.27 9.67
C VAL A 643 2.08 19.52 10.27
N ARG A 644 2.33 19.70 11.57
CA ARG A 644 3.58 19.25 12.24
C ARG A 644 3.44 18.01 13.09
N ASN A 645 2.25 17.73 13.58
CA ASN A 645 2.01 16.69 14.59
C ASN A 645 1.25 15.48 14.02
N HIS A 646 1.02 15.48 12.72
CA HIS A 646 0.37 14.39 11.99
C HIS A 646 1.35 13.79 10.98
N TYR A 647 1.45 12.47 10.94
CA TYR A 647 2.27 11.77 9.95
C TYR A 647 1.49 11.61 8.65
N SER A 648 2.11 11.99 7.54
CA SER A 648 1.50 11.94 6.21
C SER A 648 1.43 10.53 5.62
N VAL A 649 2.33 9.66 6.09
CA VAL A 649 2.36 8.24 5.75
C VAL A 649 2.97 7.45 6.90
N SER A 650 2.45 6.23 7.11
CA SER A 650 3.07 5.21 7.95
C SER A 650 3.50 4.06 7.04
N ILE A 651 4.79 4.02 6.73
CA ILE A 651 5.40 3.05 5.83
C ILE A 651 5.36 1.68 6.48
N SER A 652 4.67 0.71 5.85
CA SER A 652 4.18 -0.45 6.57
C SER A 652 4.84 -1.76 6.16
N GLY A 653 5.64 -2.30 7.06
CA GLY A 653 6.14 -3.68 7.04
C GLY A 653 5.15 -4.70 7.61
N TYR A 654 4.22 -4.27 8.46
CA TYR A 654 3.24 -5.17 9.08
C TYR A 654 2.54 -6.06 8.05
N HIS A 655 1.98 -5.48 7.00
CA HIS A 655 1.26 -6.22 5.97
C HIS A 655 2.18 -7.11 5.11
N ILE A 656 3.45 -6.72 4.96
CA ILE A 656 4.47 -7.53 4.28
C ILE A 656 4.73 -8.82 5.09
N ALA A 657 4.89 -8.68 6.41
CA ALA A 657 5.04 -9.81 7.32
C ALA A 657 3.77 -10.69 7.37
N GLU A 658 2.58 -10.08 7.46
CA GLU A 658 1.31 -10.82 7.48
C GLU A 658 1.04 -11.56 6.16
N ALA A 659 1.55 -11.06 5.02
CA ALA A 659 1.52 -11.77 3.73
C ALA A 659 2.49 -12.96 3.65
N GLY A 660 3.42 -13.09 4.59
CA GLY A 660 4.29 -14.25 4.72
C GLY A 660 5.79 -13.99 4.72
N ALA A 661 6.22 -12.74 4.63
CA ALA A 661 7.63 -12.39 4.68
C ALA A 661 8.26 -12.73 6.03
N ASN A 662 9.54 -13.11 6.00
CA ASN A 662 10.37 -13.22 7.18
C ASN A 662 10.76 -11.84 7.75
N PRO A 663 11.31 -11.74 8.98
CA PRO A 663 11.62 -10.44 9.59
C PRO A 663 12.61 -9.59 8.79
N ILE A 664 13.61 -10.19 8.15
CA ILE A 664 14.60 -9.48 7.34
C ILE A 664 13.97 -8.88 6.09
N THR A 665 13.18 -9.66 5.37
CA THR A 665 12.46 -9.20 4.18
C THR A 665 11.43 -8.12 4.54
N GLN A 666 10.72 -8.28 5.66
CA GLN A 666 9.84 -7.22 6.19
C GLN A 666 10.60 -5.90 6.35
N LEU A 667 11.73 -5.94 7.06
CA LEU A 667 12.53 -4.75 7.36
C LEU A 667 13.10 -4.12 6.09
N ALA A 668 13.70 -4.94 5.22
CA ALA A 668 14.34 -4.47 3.98
C ALA A 668 13.34 -3.81 3.04
N LEU A 669 12.20 -4.44 2.77
CA LEU A 669 11.18 -3.87 1.88
C LEU A 669 10.54 -2.60 2.48
N THR A 670 10.34 -2.55 3.79
CA THR A 670 9.77 -1.37 4.46
C THR A 670 10.72 -0.17 4.39
N LEU A 671 12.00 -0.36 4.69
CA LEU A 671 12.98 0.72 4.58
C LEU A 671 13.19 1.15 3.13
N ALA A 672 13.24 0.20 2.18
CA ALA A 672 13.32 0.49 0.75
C ALA A 672 12.13 1.34 0.27
N ASN A 673 10.91 1.02 0.72
CA ASN A 673 9.72 1.86 0.47
C ASN A 673 9.88 3.25 1.07
N GLY A 674 10.41 3.36 2.30
CA GLY A 674 10.68 4.63 2.97
C GLY A 674 11.63 5.51 2.17
N PHE A 675 12.72 4.97 1.71
CA PHE A 675 13.68 5.69 0.87
C PHE A 675 13.12 6.02 -0.52
N THR A 676 12.20 5.22 -1.05
CA THR A 676 11.46 5.56 -2.28
C THR A 676 10.63 6.84 -2.10
N TYR A 677 9.93 6.99 -0.98
CA TYR A 677 9.21 8.24 -0.66
C TYR A 677 10.18 9.43 -0.53
N VAL A 678 11.33 9.23 0.12
CA VAL A 678 12.36 10.28 0.24
C VAL A 678 12.83 10.75 -1.14
N GLU A 679 13.23 9.82 -2.02
CA GLU A 679 13.67 10.13 -3.38
C GLU A 679 12.56 10.80 -4.20
N TYR A 680 11.34 10.32 -4.09
CA TYR A 680 10.19 10.88 -4.81
C TYR A 680 9.88 12.31 -4.34
N TYR A 681 9.84 12.58 -3.05
CA TYR A 681 9.55 13.93 -2.54
C TYR A 681 10.68 14.91 -2.87
N ARG A 682 11.93 14.46 -2.81
CA ARG A 682 13.08 15.25 -3.27
C ARG A 682 13.03 15.56 -4.77
N SER A 683 12.63 14.61 -5.60
CA SER A 683 12.46 14.82 -7.05
C SER A 683 11.39 15.87 -7.36
N ARG A 684 10.42 16.06 -6.46
CA ARG A 684 9.42 17.15 -6.53
C ARG A 684 9.93 18.49 -5.99
N GLY A 685 11.18 18.58 -5.54
CA GLY A 685 11.78 19.80 -4.99
C GLY A 685 11.45 20.09 -3.53
N MET A 686 10.92 19.14 -2.78
CA MET A 686 10.64 19.30 -1.36
C MET A 686 11.93 19.25 -0.54
N ASP A 687 12.03 20.14 0.45
CA ASP A 687 13.10 20.13 1.43
C ASP A 687 12.96 18.93 2.38
N ILE A 688 14.03 18.14 2.50
CA ILE A 688 14.01 16.89 3.30
C ILE A 688 13.66 17.15 4.76
N ASP A 689 14.10 18.25 5.34
CA ASP A 689 13.86 18.58 6.74
C ASP A 689 12.43 19.07 7.03
N LYS A 690 11.67 19.36 5.98
CA LYS A 690 10.25 19.71 6.07
C LYS A 690 9.33 18.48 5.96
N PHE A 691 9.73 17.42 5.24
CA PHE A 691 8.88 16.25 5.07
C PHE A 691 9.31 15.02 5.89
N ALA A 692 10.62 14.75 6.03
CA ALA A 692 11.08 13.54 6.72
C ALA A 692 10.53 13.39 8.15
N PRO A 693 10.38 14.45 8.95
CA PRO A 693 9.74 14.35 10.26
C PRO A 693 8.26 13.92 10.24
N ASN A 694 7.57 13.99 9.09
CA ASN A 694 6.20 13.53 8.89
C ASN A 694 6.10 12.08 8.40
N LEU A 695 7.24 11.40 8.16
CA LEU A 695 7.28 9.98 7.87
C LEU A 695 7.31 9.18 9.17
N SER A 696 6.55 8.11 9.23
CA SER A 696 6.61 7.12 10.30
C SER A 696 6.66 5.72 9.70
N PHE A 697 7.02 4.73 10.52
CA PHE A 697 7.13 3.35 10.10
C PHE A 697 6.21 2.46 10.92
N PHE A 698 5.89 1.29 10.38
CA PHE A 698 5.00 0.35 11.01
C PHE A 698 5.49 -1.07 10.77
N PHE A 699 5.83 -1.79 11.84
CA PHE A 699 6.32 -3.17 11.76
C PHE A 699 5.42 -4.15 12.50
N SER A 700 5.48 -5.42 12.09
CA SER A 700 4.97 -6.57 12.83
C SER A 700 6.06 -7.10 13.76
N ASN A 701 5.66 -7.55 14.96
CA ASN A 701 6.51 -8.39 15.81
C ASN A 701 5.95 -9.81 15.88
N GLY A 702 6.76 -10.78 15.45
CA GLY A 702 6.52 -12.20 15.63
C GLY A 702 7.30 -12.77 16.82
N LEU A 703 7.70 -14.03 16.72
CA LEU A 703 8.43 -14.76 17.75
C LEU A 703 9.85 -15.18 17.34
N ASP A 704 10.25 -14.94 16.08
CA ASP A 704 11.60 -15.22 15.60
C ASP A 704 12.60 -14.25 16.28
N PRO A 705 13.86 -14.67 16.52
CA PRO A 705 14.83 -13.85 17.26
C PRO A 705 15.14 -12.51 16.61
N GLU A 706 15.08 -12.41 15.29
CA GLU A 706 15.35 -11.17 14.53
C GLU A 706 14.35 -10.05 14.89
N TYR A 707 13.15 -10.38 15.35
CA TYR A 707 12.19 -9.37 15.82
C TYR A 707 12.69 -8.56 17.03
N THR A 708 13.65 -9.10 17.79
CA THR A 708 14.28 -8.37 18.91
C THR A 708 15.07 -7.15 18.45
N VAL A 709 15.54 -7.14 17.20
CA VAL A 709 16.47 -6.11 16.70
C VAL A 709 15.90 -5.29 15.52
N ILE A 710 14.67 -5.53 15.09
CA ILE A 710 14.07 -4.82 13.94
C ILE A 710 14.15 -3.30 14.09
N GLY A 711 13.73 -2.77 15.24
CA GLY A 711 13.74 -1.31 15.46
C GLY A 711 15.14 -0.76 15.58
N ARG A 712 16.06 -1.50 16.20
CA ARG A 712 17.48 -1.14 16.33
C ARG A 712 18.12 -0.95 14.95
N VAL A 713 18.00 -1.95 14.08
CA VAL A 713 18.52 -1.92 12.71
C VAL A 713 17.84 -0.84 11.89
N ALA A 714 16.51 -0.70 11.98
CA ALA A 714 15.77 0.33 11.26
C ALA A 714 16.27 1.74 11.61
N ARG A 715 16.43 2.03 12.92
CA ARG A 715 16.91 3.34 13.38
C ARG A 715 18.33 3.62 12.90
N ARG A 716 19.24 2.63 12.99
CA ARG A 716 20.65 2.76 12.59
C ARG A 716 20.77 3.03 11.09
N ILE A 717 20.16 2.19 10.24
CA ILE A 717 20.19 2.38 8.78
C ILE A 717 19.62 3.73 8.39
N TRP A 718 18.46 4.11 8.95
CA TRP A 718 17.81 5.38 8.66
C TRP A 718 18.67 6.57 9.07
N ALA A 719 19.15 6.59 10.31
CA ALA A 719 19.92 7.71 10.84
C ALA A 719 21.21 7.96 10.08
N VAL A 720 21.99 6.90 9.84
CA VAL A 720 23.25 6.99 9.08
C VAL A 720 22.98 7.48 7.67
N THR A 721 22.02 6.89 6.97
CA THR A 721 21.67 7.31 5.61
C THR A 721 21.20 8.76 5.55
N MET A 722 20.32 9.17 6.46
CA MET A 722 19.77 10.53 6.48
C MET A 722 20.84 11.58 6.76
N ARG A 723 21.82 11.26 7.60
CA ARG A 723 22.95 12.15 7.88
C ARG A 723 23.97 12.15 6.74
N GLU A 724 24.52 10.99 6.41
CA GLU A 724 25.69 10.88 5.53
C GLU A 724 25.36 11.07 4.04
N LEU A 725 24.25 10.49 3.58
CA LEU A 725 23.87 10.56 2.17
C LEU A 725 22.98 11.76 1.84
N TYR A 726 22.05 12.09 2.73
CA TYR A 726 21.06 13.13 2.45
C TYR A 726 21.32 14.45 3.16
N GLY A 727 22.25 14.55 4.10
CA GLY A 727 22.61 15.77 4.83
C GLY A 727 21.49 16.32 5.70
N ALA A 728 20.57 15.47 6.14
CA ALA A 728 19.40 15.86 6.89
C ALA A 728 19.73 16.19 8.36
N ASN A 729 18.94 17.08 8.97
CA ASN A 729 19.12 17.48 10.36
C ASN A 729 18.74 16.36 11.35
N GLU A 730 19.09 16.56 12.63
CA GLU A 730 18.86 15.62 13.73
C GLU A 730 17.39 15.14 13.84
N ARG A 731 16.42 16.02 13.62
CA ARG A 731 15.01 15.66 13.69
C ARG A 731 14.59 14.69 12.59
N SER A 732 15.13 14.85 11.40
CA SER A 732 14.89 14.02 10.22
C SER A 732 15.61 12.67 10.29
N GLN A 733 16.73 12.58 11.05
CA GLN A 733 17.46 11.34 11.29
C GLN A 733 16.73 10.37 12.23
N LYS A 734 15.76 10.84 13.01
CA LYS A 734 15.05 10.06 14.04
C LYS A 734 13.89 9.25 13.44
N LEU A 735 14.12 7.97 13.15
CA LEU A 735 13.07 7.06 12.71
C LEU A 735 12.12 6.75 13.87
N LYS A 736 10.83 6.98 13.66
CA LYS A 736 9.76 6.64 14.60
C LYS A 736 8.88 5.56 14.01
N TYR A 737 8.50 4.59 14.83
CA TYR A 737 7.72 3.46 14.36
C TYR A 737 6.68 2.98 15.35
N HIS A 738 5.65 2.39 14.81
CA HIS A 738 4.60 1.66 15.49
C HIS A 738 4.85 0.16 15.36
N ILE A 739 4.56 -0.60 16.39
CA ILE A 739 4.50 -2.07 16.35
C ILE A 739 3.06 -2.53 16.53
N GLN A 740 2.67 -3.51 15.73
CA GLN A 740 1.53 -4.38 16.00
C GLN A 740 2.05 -5.82 16.15
N THR A 741 1.54 -6.53 17.14
CA THR A 741 1.85 -7.96 17.30
C THR A 741 1.36 -8.75 16.10
N SER A 742 2.05 -9.85 15.74
CA SER A 742 1.77 -10.59 14.51
C SER A 742 0.42 -11.30 14.55
N GLY A 743 -0.46 -11.03 13.58
CA GLY A 743 -1.70 -11.75 13.36
C GLY A 743 -1.47 -13.19 12.88
N ARG A 744 -0.38 -13.44 12.15
CA ARG A 744 -0.01 -14.80 11.68
C ARG A 744 0.30 -15.78 12.82
N SER A 745 0.64 -15.29 13.99
CA SER A 745 0.89 -16.11 15.18
C SER A 745 -0.39 -16.48 15.95
N LEU A 746 -1.54 -15.94 15.55
CA LEU A 746 -2.83 -16.26 16.14
C LEU A 746 -3.42 -17.50 15.45
N HIS A 747 -3.81 -18.48 16.25
CA HIS A 747 -4.38 -19.73 15.76
C HIS A 747 -5.76 -19.97 16.36
N ALA A 748 -6.66 -20.57 15.56
CA ALA A 748 -8.01 -20.92 16.01
C ALA A 748 -8.01 -22.10 16.99
N GLN A 749 -7.04 -23.02 16.86
CA GLN A 749 -6.86 -24.11 17.80
C GLN A 749 -6.21 -23.60 19.09
N GLU A 750 -6.71 -24.05 20.25
CA GLU A 750 -6.23 -23.62 21.57
C GLU A 750 -6.11 -22.09 21.66
N ILE A 751 -7.19 -21.42 21.30
CA ILE A 751 -7.29 -19.99 21.05
C ILE A 751 -6.78 -19.14 22.24
N ASP A 752 -6.92 -19.63 23.47
CA ASP A 752 -6.45 -18.95 24.68
C ASP A 752 -4.93 -18.80 24.74
N PHE A 753 -4.16 -19.64 24.04
CA PHE A 753 -2.71 -19.50 23.97
C PHE A 753 -2.27 -18.28 23.16
N ASN A 754 -3.17 -17.67 22.40
CA ASN A 754 -2.86 -16.48 21.61
C ASN A 754 -2.49 -15.28 22.48
N ASP A 755 -3.13 -15.09 23.64
CA ASP A 755 -2.76 -14.02 24.57
C ASP A 755 -1.31 -14.17 25.09
N ILE A 756 -0.83 -15.41 25.26
CA ILE A 756 0.56 -15.68 25.67
C ILE A 756 1.52 -15.24 24.56
N ARG A 757 1.23 -15.62 23.30
CA ARG A 757 2.03 -15.23 22.13
C ARG A 757 2.07 -13.71 21.98
N THR A 758 0.92 -13.06 22.04
CA THR A 758 0.77 -11.62 21.96
C THR A 758 1.53 -10.90 23.08
N THR A 759 1.53 -11.45 24.30
CA THR A 759 2.27 -10.88 25.45
C THR A 759 3.79 -10.89 25.22
N LEU A 760 4.34 -11.98 24.69
CA LEU A 760 5.77 -12.08 24.38
C LEU A 760 6.19 -11.09 23.29
N GLN A 761 5.38 -10.98 22.24
CA GLN A 761 5.62 -10.04 21.15
C GLN A 761 5.52 -8.58 21.61
N ALA A 762 4.57 -8.26 22.46
CA ALA A 762 4.42 -6.94 23.07
C ALA A 762 5.63 -6.58 23.97
N LEU A 763 6.15 -7.55 24.71
CA LEU A 763 7.35 -7.35 25.53
C LEU A 763 8.57 -7.00 24.69
N LEU A 764 8.81 -7.72 23.58
CA LEU A 764 9.90 -7.42 22.64
C LEU A 764 9.77 -6.00 22.07
N ALA A 765 8.57 -5.58 21.67
CA ALA A 765 8.31 -4.25 21.13
C ALA A 765 8.65 -3.12 22.13
N ILE A 766 8.28 -3.33 23.39
CA ILE A 766 8.53 -2.35 24.47
C ILE A 766 10.03 -2.28 24.81
N GLN A 767 10.72 -3.42 24.84
CA GLN A 767 12.16 -3.48 25.11
C GLN A 767 12.98 -2.83 23.99
N ASP A 768 12.52 -2.90 22.74
CA ASP A 768 13.15 -2.23 21.58
C ASP A 768 12.72 -0.75 21.43
N ASN A 769 12.06 -0.16 22.42
CA ASN A 769 11.64 1.24 22.40
C ASN A 769 10.75 1.65 21.22
N ALA A 770 9.80 0.79 20.84
CA ALA A 770 8.74 1.16 19.90
C ALA A 770 7.99 2.42 20.38
N ASN A 771 7.72 3.34 19.47
CA ASN A 771 7.07 4.61 19.82
C ASN A 771 5.58 4.45 20.15
N SER A 772 4.95 3.41 19.61
CA SER A 772 3.59 2.99 19.97
C SER A 772 3.38 1.52 19.69
N LEU A 773 2.47 0.91 20.41
CA LEU A 773 2.17 -0.51 20.37
C LEU A 773 0.67 -0.74 20.23
N HIS A 774 0.30 -1.72 19.38
CA HIS A 774 -1.00 -2.36 19.37
C HIS A 774 -0.82 -3.87 19.60
N THR A 775 -1.66 -4.44 20.45
CA THR A 775 -1.74 -5.87 20.74
C THR A 775 -3.01 -6.45 20.12
N ASN A 776 -2.87 -7.48 19.31
CA ASN A 776 -4.01 -8.18 18.71
C ASN A 776 -4.82 -8.91 19.79
N ALA A 777 -6.13 -8.93 19.61
CA ALA A 777 -7.01 -9.71 20.47
C ALA A 777 -6.91 -11.21 20.13
N TYR A 778 -7.06 -12.07 21.13
CA TYR A 778 -6.88 -13.52 20.97
C TYR A 778 -7.86 -14.14 19.96
N ASP A 779 -9.04 -13.55 19.81
CA ASP A 779 -10.13 -14.04 18.95
C ASP A 779 -10.06 -13.52 17.49
N GLU A 780 -9.08 -12.68 17.16
CA GLU A 780 -8.85 -12.22 15.77
C GLU A 780 -8.56 -13.38 14.80
N ALA A 781 -8.16 -14.54 15.31
CA ALA A 781 -8.02 -15.76 14.52
C ALA A 781 -9.35 -16.25 13.90
N ILE A 782 -10.50 -15.82 14.43
CA ILE A 782 -11.84 -16.32 14.06
C ILE A 782 -12.79 -15.18 13.66
N THR A 783 -12.78 -14.06 14.38
CA THR A 783 -13.76 -12.98 14.24
C THR A 783 -13.15 -11.60 14.41
N THR A 784 -13.90 -10.56 14.08
CA THR A 784 -13.60 -9.20 14.54
C THR A 784 -13.66 -9.20 16.07
N PRO A 785 -12.71 -8.58 16.78
CA PRO A 785 -12.61 -8.64 18.23
C PRO A 785 -13.88 -8.21 18.95
N THR A 786 -14.25 -8.98 19.98
CA THR A 786 -15.33 -8.66 20.89
C THR A 786 -14.93 -7.57 21.88
N GLU A 787 -15.87 -7.06 22.67
CA GLU A 787 -15.59 -6.08 23.73
C GLU A 787 -14.66 -6.62 24.81
N GLU A 788 -14.87 -7.86 25.21
CA GLU A 788 -14.02 -8.54 26.18
C GLU A 788 -12.60 -8.76 25.65
N SER A 789 -12.47 -9.21 24.42
CA SER A 789 -11.16 -9.55 23.84
C SER A 789 -10.29 -8.31 23.59
N VAL A 790 -10.87 -7.19 23.13
CA VAL A 790 -10.09 -5.94 22.99
C VAL A 790 -9.67 -5.38 24.35
N ARG A 791 -10.49 -5.56 25.40
CA ARG A 791 -10.13 -5.17 26.76
C ARG A 791 -8.95 -6.00 27.26
N ARG A 792 -8.95 -7.33 27.03
CA ARG A 792 -7.83 -8.22 27.35
C ARG A 792 -6.57 -7.84 26.59
N ALA A 793 -6.68 -7.56 25.31
CA ALA A 793 -5.55 -7.10 24.48
C ALA A 793 -4.94 -5.79 24.99
N LEU A 794 -5.76 -4.82 25.39
CA LEU A 794 -5.28 -3.59 26.04
C LEU A 794 -4.65 -3.88 27.41
N ALA A 795 -5.21 -4.82 28.18
CA ALA A 795 -4.68 -5.21 29.48
C ALA A 795 -3.25 -5.80 29.37
N ILE A 796 -2.92 -6.53 28.29
CA ILE A 796 -1.55 -7.00 28.04
C ILE A 796 -0.56 -5.83 28.05
N GLN A 797 -0.88 -4.76 27.33
CA GLN A 797 -0.02 -3.57 27.29
C GLN A 797 0.10 -2.91 28.67
N LEU A 798 -1.00 -2.80 29.41
CA LEU A 798 -1.01 -2.20 30.74
C LEU A 798 -0.21 -3.04 31.75
N ILE A 799 -0.31 -4.37 31.69
CA ILE A 799 0.47 -5.29 32.54
C ILE A 799 1.97 -5.11 32.28
N VAL A 800 2.37 -5.15 31.01
CA VAL A 800 3.79 -4.97 30.65
C VAL A 800 4.30 -3.58 31.08
N ASN A 801 3.51 -2.53 30.93
CA ASN A 801 3.93 -1.16 31.25
C ASN A 801 3.88 -0.83 32.76
N LYS A 802 2.87 -1.33 33.49
CA LYS A 802 2.64 -0.91 34.89
C LYS A 802 3.13 -1.93 35.92
N GLU A 803 3.05 -3.23 35.61
CA GLU A 803 3.42 -4.29 36.56
C GLU A 803 4.84 -4.82 36.32
N SER A 804 5.30 -4.84 35.03
CA SER A 804 6.65 -5.31 34.70
C SER A 804 7.71 -4.23 35.01
N GLY A 805 8.75 -4.61 35.73
CA GLY A 805 9.87 -3.71 36.07
C GLY A 805 10.77 -3.33 34.88
N TRP A 806 10.70 -4.08 33.77
CA TRP A 806 11.56 -3.85 32.59
C TRP A 806 11.27 -2.55 31.85
N THR A 807 10.07 -2.02 31.93
CA THR A 807 9.70 -0.75 31.29
C THR A 807 10.31 0.47 31.99
N LYS A 808 10.85 0.29 33.18
CA LYS A 808 11.56 1.33 33.94
C LYS A 808 12.98 1.60 33.46
N THR A 809 13.49 0.75 32.56
CA THR A 809 14.81 0.86 31.92
C THR A 809 14.65 1.35 30.50
N GLU A 810 15.51 2.27 30.03
CA GLU A 810 15.44 2.84 28.68
C GLU A 810 16.18 2.00 27.64
N ASN A 811 17.20 1.23 28.06
CA ASN A 811 18.05 0.45 27.15
C ASN A 811 18.29 -0.99 27.62
N PRO A 812 17.24 -1.79 27.88
CA PRO A 812 17.39 -3.14 28.42
C PRO A 812 18.11 -4.12 27.49
N LEU A 813 18.13 -3.86 26.17
CA LEU A 813 18.76 -4.72 25.17
C LEU A 813 20.24 -4.38 24.90
N GLN A 814 20.72 -3.19 25.24
CA GLN A 814 22.12 -2.80 25.02
C GLN A 814 23.11 -3.56 25.91
N GLY A 815 24.24 -3.91 25.35
CA GLY A 815 25.32 -4.64 26.04
C GLY A 815 25.09 -6.15 26.14
N ALA A 816 24.07 -6.69 25.46
CA ALA A 816 23.90 -8.14 25.27
C ALA A 816 24.61 -8.57 24.00
N PHE A 817 25.69 -9.36 24.10
CA PHE A 817 26.50 -9.79 22.94
C PHE A 817 25.67 -10.38 21.79
N ILE A 818 24.67 -11.22 22.11
CA ILE A 818 23.81 -11.80 21.07
C ILE A 818 22.94 -10.76 20.37
N VAL A 819 22.49 -9.72 21.06
CA VAL A 819 21.70 -8.63 20.47
C VAL A 819 22.55 -7.78 19.54
N ASP A 820 23.79 -7.50 19.93
CA ASP A 820 24.73 -6.71 19.14
C ASP A 820 25.10 -7.50 17.85
N GLU A 821 25.47 -8.79 17.97
CA GLU A 821 25.75 -9.65 16.83
C GLU A 821 24.54 -9.80 15.88
N LEU A 822 23.36 -10.03 16.44
CA LEU A 822 22.13 -10.15 15.65
C LEU A 822 21.75 -8.85 14.94
N THR A 823 22.03 -7.69 15.57
CA THR A 823 21.82 -6.38 14.95
C THR A 823 22.71 -6.21 13.72
N ASP A 824 23.99 -6.57 13.81
CA ASP A 824 24.94 -6.49 12.70
C ASP A 824 24.61 -7.50 11.57
N LEU A 825 24.20 -8.72 11.91
CA LEU A 825 23.78 -9.74 10.94
C LEU A 825 22.51 -9.31 10.17
N VAL A 826 21.51 -8.79 10.87
CA VAL A 826 20.27 -8.33 10.24
C VAL A 826 20.53 -7.09 9.37
N GLU A 827 21.36 -6.15 9.82
CA GLU A 827 21.76 -5.00 9.00
C GLU A 827 22.43 -5.46 7.71
N ALA A 828 23.42 -6.34 7.78
CA ALA A 828 24.12 -6.86 6.59
C ALA A 828 23.14 -7.51 5.60
N ALA A 829 22.21 -8.33 6.09
CA ALA A 829 21.19 -8.99 5.25
C ALA A 829 20.22 -7.99 4.60
N VAL A 830 19.84 -6.91 5.30
CA VAL A 830 19.02 -5.83 4.74
C VAL A 830 19.76 -5.09 3.62
N LEU A 831 21.03 -4.79 3.80
CA LEU A 831 21.85 -4.13 2.77
C LEU A 831 22.03 -5.01 1.52
N GLU A 832 22.18 -6.32 1.67
CA GLU A 832 22.20 -7.27 0.54
C GLU A 832 20.87 -7.25 -0.23
N GLU A 833 19.75 -7.19 0.47
CA GLU A 833 18.43 -7.08 -0.15
C GLU A 833 18.24 -5.75 -0.89
N PHE A 834 18.77 -4.65 -0.34
CA PHE A 834 18.78 -3.34 -1.02
C PHE A 834 19.51 -3.42 -2.36
N GLU A 835 20.65 -4.10 -2.42
CA GLU A 835 21.36 -4.31 -3.68
C GLU A 835 20.58 -5.19 -4.66
N ALA A 836 19.88 -6.22 -4.14
CA ALA A 836 19.05 -7.08 -4.98
C ALA A 836 17.89 -6.30 -5.63
N ILE A 837 17.27 -5.39 -4.90
CA ILE A 837 16.20 -4.51 -5.38
C ILE A 837 16.79 -3.47 -6.36
N SER A 838 17.93 -2.87 -6.02
CA SER A 838 18.62 -1.86 -6.84
C SER A 838 18.96 -2.40 -8.23
N ARG A 839 19.49 -3.64 -8.32
CA ARG A 839 19.78 -4.31 -9.60
C ARG A 839 18.55 -4.49 -10.50
N ARG A 840 17.34 -4.38 -9.95
CA ARG A 840 16.06 -4.49 -10.67
C ARG A 840 15.43 -3.15 -11.02
N GLY A 841 16.17 -2.06 -10.84
CA GLY A 841 15.67 -0.70 -11.10
C GLY A 841 14.98 -0.05 -9.91
N GLY A 842 15.44 -0.35 -8.70
CA GLY A 842 14.87 0.14 -7.46
C GLY A 842 13.53 -0.53 -7.12
N VAL A 843 12.81 0.03 -6.15
CA VAL A 843 11.53 -0.55 -5.67
C VAL A 843 10.51 -0.65 -6.79
N LEU A 844 10.33 0.41 -7.59
CA LEU A 844 9.33 0.43 -8.67
C LEU A 844 9.67 -0.57 -9.77
N GLY A 845 10.93 -0.66 -10.22
CA GLY A 845 11.35 -1.64 -11.21
C GLY A 845 11.25 -3.10 -10.71
N ALA A 846 11.52 -3.33 -9.43
CA ALA A 846 11.33 -4.63 -8.80
C ALA A 846 9.84 -5.01 -8.69
N MET A 847 8.94 -4.03 -8.48
CA MET A 847 7.48 -4.26 -8.50
C MET A 847 6.99 -4.66 -9.89
N GLU A 848 7.48 -4.04 -10.96
CA GLU A 848 7.14 -4.41 -12.34
C GLU A 848 7.48 -5.87 -12.68
N THR A 849 8.55 -6.39 -12.10
CA THR A 849 8.98 -7.79 -12.25
C THR A 849 8.39 -8.73 -11.20
N MET A 850 7.51 -8.22 -10.32
CA MET A 850 6.88 -8.95 -9.21
C MET A 850 7.91 -9.58 -8.23
N TYR A 851 9.10 -9.01 -8.12
CA TYR A 851 10.17 -9.57 -7.30
C TYR A 851 9.79 -9.63 -5.83
N GLN A 852 9.32 -8.52 -5.24
CA GLN A 852 8.94 -8.47 -3.83
C GLN A 852 7.81 -9.45 -3.52
N ARG A 853 6.80 -9.49 -4.37
CA ARG A 853 5.66 -10.40 -4.24
C ARG A 853 6.09 -11.86 -4.32
N GLY A 854 6.91 -12.21 -5.30
CA GLY A 854 7.44 -13.56 -5.46
C GLY A 854 8.22 -13.99 -4.23
N LYS A 855 9.10 -13.12 -3.72
CA LYS A 855 9.89 -13.38 -2.51
C LYS A 855 9.01 -13.61 -1.27
N ILE A 856 8.00 -12.75 -1.05
CA ILE A 856 7.05 -12.90 0.06
C ILE A 856 6.31 -14.24 -0.05
N GLN A 857 5.87 -14.63 -1.25
CA GLN A 857 5.17 -15.90 -1.48
C GLN A 857 6.07 -17.11 -1.22
N ASP A 858 7.32 -17.09 -1.69
CA ASP A 858 8.28 -18.18 -1.47
C ASP A 858 8.57 -18.36 0.02
N GLU A 859 8.76 -17.28 0.76
CA GLU A 859 8.96 -17.30 2.21
C GLU A 859 7.71 -17.79 2.94
N SER A 860 6.52 -17.32 2.55
CA SER A 860 5.25 -17.80 3.09
C SER A 860 5.09 -19.30 2.90
N MET A 861 5.37 -19.83 1.71
CA MET A 861 5.31 -21.27 1.42
C MET A 861 6.33 -22.05 2.26
N TYR A 862 7.53 -21.50 2.47
CA TYR A 862 8.52 -22.13 3.33
C TYR A 862 8.03 -22.28 4.77
N TYR A 863 7.48 -21.22 5.39
CA TYR A 863 6.88 -21.27 6.72
C TYR A 863 5.72 -22.28 6.80
N GLU A 864 4.85 -22.30 5.79
CA GLU A 864 3.72 -23.26 5.79
C GLU A 864 4.17 -24.71 5.67
N HIS A 865 5.24 -25.00 4.92
CA HIS A 865 5.85 -26.35 4.89
C HIS A 865 6.40 -26.77 6.26
N LEU A 866 7.14 -25.87 6.93
CA LEU A 866 7.71 -26.16 8.26
C LEU A 866 6.62 -26.35 9.32
N LYS A 867 5.49 -25.62 9.23
CA LYS A 867 4.32 -25.83 10.10
C LYS A 867 3.66 -27.17 9.83
N HIS A 868 3.51 -27.53 8.54
CA HIS A 868 2.82 -28.73 8.13
C HIS A 868 3.58 -30.01 8.50
N ASP A 869 4.90 -30.03 8.35
CA ASP A 869 5.73 -31.19 8.70
C ASP A 869 6.14 -31.23 10.20
N GLY A 870 5.80 -30.19 10.97
CA GLY A 870 6.07 -30.08 12.40
C GLY A 870 7.50 -29.63 12.75
N THR A 871 8.34 -29.30 11.77
CA THR A 871 9.70 -28.77 12.01
C THR A 871 9.61 -27.42 12.73
N LEU A 872 8.63 -26.59 12.41
CA LEU A 872 8.29 -25.39 13.18
C LEU A 872 7.18 -25.74 14.18
N PRO A 873 7.50 -25.90 15.49
CA PRO A 873 6.52 -26.30 16.48
C PRO A 873 5.58 -25.14 16.81
N ILE A 874 4.27 -25.40 16.77
CA ILE A 874 3.22 -24.48 17.21
C ILE A 874 2.40 -25.18 18.29
N ILE A 875 2.54 -24.68 19.52
CA ILE A 875 1.89 -25.28 20.69
C ILE A 875 0.37 -25.20 20.56
N GLY A 876 -0.28 -26.32 20.78
CA GLY A 876 -1.73 -26.47 20.65
C GLY A 876 -2.21 -26.68 19.20
N VAL A 877 -1.34 -26.54 18.19
CA VAL A 877 -1.68 -26.68 16.76
C VAL A 877 -1.06 -27.94 16.15
N ASN A 878 0.26 -28.04 16.09
CA ASN A 878 0.98 -29.22 15.60
C ASN A 878 1.83 -29.91 16.70
N THR A 879 2.01 -29.25 17.85
CA THR A 879 2.82 -29.73 18.98
C THR A 879 2.03 -29.50 20.26
N PHE A 880 2.11 -30.45 21.22
CA PHE A 880 1.38 -30.39 22.49
C PHE A 880 -0.12 -30.17 22.29
N GLN A 881 -0.71 -30.93 21.39
CA GLN A 881 -2.13 -30.84 21.06
C GLN A 881 -3.00 -31.30 22.23
N ASN A 882 -4.17 -30.70 22.40
CA ASN A 882 -5.16 -31.12 23.36
C ASN A 882 -5.69 -32.51 22.98
N PRO A 883 -5.47 -33.57 23.79
CA PRO A 883 -5.95 -34.92 23.48
C PRO A 883 -7.48 -35.05 23.50
N ASN A 884 -8.18 -34.09 24.09
CA ASN A 884 -9.63 -34.00 24.15
C ASN A 884 -10.22 -32.95 23.18
N ALA A 885 -9.40 -32.43 22.26
CA ALA A 885 -9.91 -31.49 21.26
C ALA A 885 -11.05 -32.14 20.48
N GLN A 886 -12.22 -31.52 20.46
CA GLN A 886 -13.31 -31.94 19.59
C GLN A 886 -12.82 -31.81 18.15
N VAL A 887 -12.77 -32.94 17.44
CA VAL A 887 -12.60 -32.90 15.99
C VAL A 887 -13.80 -32.14 15.44
N PHE A 888 -13.56 -31.00 14.77
CA PHE A 888 -14.61 -30.26 14.08
C PHE A 888 -15.28 -31.19 13.08
N ASP A 889 -16.44 -31.72 13.45
CA ASP A 889 -17.36 -32.43 12.55
C ASP A 889 -18.35 -31.36 12.03
N GLU A 890 -18.67 -31.41 10.74
CA GLU A 890 -19.62 -30.50 10.10
C GLU A 890 -21.00 -30.47 10.80
N SER A 891 -21.32 -31.51 11.58
CA SER A 891 -22.54 -31.57 12.38
C SER A 891 -22.49 -30.75 13.67
N SER A 892 -21.33 -30.28 14.11
CA SER A 892 -21.13 -29.52 15.36
C SER A 892 -20.90 -28.04 15.15
N ALA A 893 -21.01 -27.55 13.90
CA ALA A 893 -20.85 -26.13 13.58
C ALA A 893 -21.87 -25.22 14.30
N ASP A 894 -23.03 -25.75 14.67
CA ASP A 894 -24.08 -25.04 15.43
C ASP A 894 -23.80 -24.99 16.94
N ASP A 895 -22.83 -25.76 17.47
CA ASP A 895 -22.49 -25.79 18.88
C ASP A 895 -21.34 -24.83 19.27
N PHE A 896 -20.83 -24.02 18.30
CA PHE A 896 -19.77 -23.06 18.57
C PHE A 896 -20.38 -21.75 19.04
N GLU A 897 -20.51 -21.56 20.36
CA GLU A 897 -21.08 -20.38 21.02
C GLU A 897 -20.18 -19.12 20.95
N MET A 898 -19.36 -18.93 19.91
CA MET A 898 -18.57 -17.71 19.78
C MET A 898 -19.39 -16.63 19.08
N GLU A 899 -19.55 -15.47 19.71
CA GLU A 899 -20.20 -14.30 19.12
C GLU A 899 -19.38 -13.79 17.93
N LEU A 900 -19.94 -13.86 16.73
CA LEU A 900 -19.34 -13.26 15.55
C LEU A 900 -19.72 -11.78 15.47
N ALA A 901 -18.77 -10.88 15.70
CA ALA A 901 -18.98 -9.45 15.59
C ALA A 901 -19.17 -9.04 14.12
N ARG A 902 -20.41 -8.88 13.72
CA ARG A 902 -20.81 -8.43 12.37
C ARG A 902 -21.76 -7.24 12.43
N ALA A 903 -21.74 -6.41 11.38
CA ALA A 903 -22.72 -5.34 11.23
C ALA A 903 -24.13 -5.92 11.04
N THR A 904 -25.09 -5.36 11.76
CA THR A 904 -26.49 -5.73 11.63
C THR A 904 -27.08 -5.22 10.30
N PRO A 905 -28.16 -5.83 9.77
CA PRO A 905 -28.86 -5.29 8.61
C PRO A 905 -29.30 -3.83 8.78
N ASP A 906 -29.72 -3.44 9.99
CA ASP A 906 -30.15 -2.07 10.29
C ASP A 906 -29.00 -1.07 10.25
N GLU A 907 -27.79 -1.44 10.73
CA GLU A 907 -26.59 -0.62 10.62
C GLU A 907 -26.19 -0.42 9.15
N LYS A 908 -26.22 -1.49 8.35
CA LYS A 908 -25.92 -1.43 6.92
C LYS A 908 -26.89 -0.54 6.16
N GLN A 909 -28.17 -0.68 6.48
CA GLN A 909 -29.24 0.13 5.89
C GLN A 909 -29.07 1.61 6.25
N ALA A 910 -28.72 1.91 7.50
CA ALA A 910 -28.47 3.28 7.95
C ALA A 910 -27.26 3.91 7.22
N CYS A 911 -26.18 3.16 7.00
CA CYS A 911 -25.04 3.64 6.22
C CYS A 911 -25.43 3.96 4.77
N LEU A 912 -26.24 3.09 4.14
CA LEU A 912 -26.73 3.30 2.78
C LEU A 912 -27.60 4.57 2.68
N GLU A 913 -28.64 4.68 3.52
CA GLU A 913 -29.60 5.78 3.52
C GLU A 913 -28.89 7.14 3.73
N ARG A 914 -27.99 7.23 4.69
CA ARG A 914 -27.21 8.47 4.94
C ARG A 914 -26.38 8.89 3.72
N THR A 915 -25.80 7.93 3.03
CA THR A 915 -25.00 8.21 1.83
C THR A 915 -25.90 8.68 0.69
N GLU A 916 -27.04 8.03 0.45
CA GLU A 916 -28.01 8.41 -0.58
C GLU A 916 -28.64 9.77 -0.29
N ASP A 917 -29.01 10.05 0.96
CA ASP A 917 -29.54 11.34 1.40
C ASP A 917 -28.53 12.46 1.14
N ARG A 918 -27.25 12.25 1.47
CA ARG A 918 -26.18 13.22 1.22
C ARG A 918 -25.99 13.48 -0.27
N GLN A 919 -25.93 12.44 -1.08
CA GLN A 919 -25.80 12.54 -2.53
C GLN A 919 -26.98 13.27 -3.17
N THR A 920 -28.18 13.05 -2.66
CA THR A 920 -29.41 13.71 -3.12
C THR A 920 -29.42 15.18 -2.76
N LYS A 921 -29.06 15.51 -1.51
CA LYS A 921 -29.07 16.89 -0.99
C LYS A 921 -28.07 17.80 -1.71
N GLU A 922 -26.88 17.28 -2.01
CA GLU A 922 -25.73 18.05 -2.50
C GLU A 922 -25.51 17.89 -4.02
N GLY A 923 -26.43 17.28 -4.77
CA GLY A 923 -26.22 16.83 -6.15
C GLY A 923 -25.53 17.83 -7.09
N ASP A 924 -26.02 19.08 -7.17
CA ASP A 924 -25.46 20.10 -8.05
C ASP A 924 -24.07 20.59 -7.56
N ALA A 925 -23.91 20.78 -6.24
CA ALA A 925 -22.64 21.18 -5.63
C ALA A 925 -21.58 20.08 -5.80
N THR A 926 -21.98 18.83 -5.62
CA THR A 926 -21.13 17.65 -5.82
C THR A 926 -20.63 17.59 -7.26
N GLN A 927 -21.51 17.71 -8.26
CA GLN A 927 -21.08 17.65 -9.66
C GLN A 927 -20.05 18.73 -9.99
N LYS A 928 -20.25 19.95 -9.52
CA LYS A 928 -19.31 21.06 -9.73
C LYS A 928 -17.96 20.79 -9.06
N ALA A 929 -17.97 20.31 -7.80
CA ALA A 929 -16.75 20.01 -7.06
C ALA A 929 -15.95 18.87 -7.72
N LEU A 930 -16.61 17.81 -8.17
CA LEU A 930 -15.97 16.68 -8.86
C LEU A 930 -15.34 17.09 -10.20
N LEU A 931 -15.98 17.97 -10.96
CA LEU A 931 -15.41 18.51 -12.20
C LEU A 931 -14.18 19.38 -11.90
N GLN A 932 -14.23 20.21 -10.87
CA GLN A 932 -13.10 21.02 -10.42
C GLN A 932 -11.93 20.13 -9.96
N LEU A 933 -12.19 19.09 -9.18
CA LEU A 933 -11.20 18.13 -8.75
C LEU A 933 -10.49 17.47 -9.94
N GLN A 934 -11.24 17.07 -10.96
CA GLN A 934 -10.69 16.49 -12.18
C GLN A 934 -9.82 17.50 -12.94
N GLU A 935 -10.23 18.74 -13.00
CA GLU A 935 -9.46 19.81 -13.68
C GLU A 935 -8.15 20.09 -12.96
N VAL A 936 -8.16 20.17 -11.62
CA VAL A 936 -6.95 20.31 -10.81
C VAL A 936 -6.00 19.14 -11.03
N ALA A 937 -6.54 17.92 -11.10
CA ALA A 937 -5.73 16.73 -11.35
C ALA A 937 -5.08 16.75 -12.75
N ARG A 938 -5.81 17.23 -13.80
CA ARG A 938 -5.31 17.36 -15.18
C ARG A 938 -4.28 18.46 -15.33
N SER A 939 -4.50 19.59 -14.67
CA SER A 939 -3.59 20.75 -14.74
C SER A 939 -2.30 20.56 -13.91
N GLY A 940 -2.16 19.43 -13.21
CA GLY A 940 -0.99 19.16 -12.37
C GLY A 940 -1.01 19.89 -11.02
N GLY A 941 -2.12 20.50 -10.63
CA GLY A 941 -2.30 21.15 -9.34
C GLY A 941 -2.27 20.16 -8.17
N ASN A 942 -2.32 20.73 -6.95
CA ASN A 942 -2.39 19.92 -5.73
C ASN A 942 -3.80 19.35 -5.56
N VAL A 943 -3.94 18.04 -5.81
CA VAL A 943 -5.24 17.34 -5.74
C VAL A 943 -5.75 17.26 -4.30
N PHE A 944 -4.86 17.20 -3.30
CA PHE A 944 -5.28 17.10 -1.92
C PHE A 944 -5.86 18.42 -1.38
N ASP A 945 -5.35 19.56 -1.84
CA ASP A 945 -5.91 20.87 -1.51
C ASP A 945 -7.37 20.99 -2.00
N GLU A 946 -7.64 20.55 -3.25
CA GLU A 946 -8.99 20.49 -3.80
C GLU A 946 -9.87 19.43 -3.11
N LEU A 947 -9.29 18.29 -2.67
CA LEU A 947 -10.01 17.29 -1.91
C LEU A 947 -10.55 17.84 -0.59
N MET A 948 -9.83 18.73 0.09
CA MET A 948 -10.29 19.38 1.32
C MET A 948 -11.61 20.16 1.14
N GLU A 949 -11.89 20.62 -0.07
CA GLU A 949 -13.14 21.29 -0.41
C GLU A 949 -14.17 20.28 -0.95
N THR A 950 -13.75 19.35 -1.81
CA THR A 950 -14.64 18.37 -2.46
C THR A 950 -15.32 17.44 -1.46
N VAL A 951 -14.64 17.01 -0.40
CA VAL A 951 -15.17 16.11 0.64
C VAL A 951 -16.30 16.73 1.47
N LYS A 952 -16.45 18.05 1.44
CA LYS A 952 -17.55 18.74 2.12
C LYS A 952 -18.92 18.45 1.49
N VAL A 953 -18.95 18.02 0.23
CA VAL A 953 -20.20 17.82 -0.55
C VAL A 953 -20.30 16.46 -1.22
N ALA A 954 -19.21 15.78 -1.51
CA ALA A 954 -19.17 14.51 -2.24
C ALA A 954 -18.90 13.32 -1.33
N SER A 955 -19.43 12.15 -1.70
CA SER A 955 -19.15 10.87 -1.05
C SER A 955 -17.82 10.26 -1.50
N LEU A 956 -17.33 9.30 -0.73
CA LEU A 956 -16.11 8.54 -1.01
C LEU A 956 -16.12 7.92 -2.42
N GLY A 957 -17.21 7.21 -2.75
CA GLY A 957 -17.35 6.54 -4.06
C GLY A 957 -17.40 7.53 -5.22
N GLN A 958 -18.11 8.65 -5.08
CA GLN A 958 -18.18 9.70 -6.10
C GLN A 958 -16.82 10.32 -6.38
N ILE A 959 -16.05 10.60 -5.34
CA ILE A 959 -14.69 11.14 -5.45
C ILE A 959 -13.75 10.13 -6.10
N THR A 960 -13.81 8.88 -5.66
CA THR A 960 -12.99 7.79 -6.20
C THR A 960 -13.25 7.59 -7.69
N ASP A 961 -14.52 7.55 -8.12
CA ASP A 961 -14.89 7.41 -9.52
C ASP A 961 -14.46 8.62 -10.37
N ALA A 962 -14.52 9.84 -9.81
CA ALA A 962 -14.02 11.03 -10.48
C ALA A 962 -12.49 10.97 -10.68
N LEU A 963 -11.75 10.51 -9.68
CA LEU A 963 -10.30 10.36 -9.74
C LEU A 963 -9.86 9.22 -10.67
N PHE A 964 -10.62 8.12 -10.77
CA PHE A 964 -10.35 7.07 -11.76
C PHE A 964 -10.32 7.58 -13.20
N ARG A 965 -11.17 8.56 -13.51
CA ARG A 965 -11.24 9.15 -14.86
C ARG A 965 -10.03 10.01 -15.24
N VAL A 966 -9.24 10.43 -14.28
CA VAL A 966 -8.07 11.32 -14.50
C VAL A 966 -6.74 10.72 -14.09
N GLY A 967 -6.74 9.75 -13.18
CA GLY A 967 -5.54 9.10 -12.65
C GLY A 967 -5.43 7.61 -13.02
N GLY A 968 -6.50 7.01 -13.54
CA GLY A 968 -6.59 5.59 -13.88
C GLY A 968 -6.78 4.69 -12.67
N GLN A 969 -7.41 3.55 -12.91
CA GLN A 969 -7.52 2.47 -11.95
C GLN A 969 -6.23 1.64 -11.93
N TYR A 970 -5.91 1.06 -10.78
CA TYR A 970 -4.79 0.14 -10.66
C TYR A 970 -4.99 -1.07 -11.59
N ARG A 971 -3.94 -1.40 -12.32
CA ARG A 971 -3.89 -2.58 -13.18
C ARG A 971 -2.90 -3.58 -12.59
N ARG A 972 -3.40 -4.75 -12.26
CA ARG A 972 -2.59 -5.79 -11.63
C ARG A 972 -1.57 -6.37 -12.61
N ASN A 973 -0.29 -6.30 -12.28
CA ASN A 973 0.75 -7.05 -12.97
C ASN A 973 0.64 -8.53 -12.55
N MET A 974 0.42 -9.43 -13.50
CA MET A 974 0.40 -10.88 -13.26
C MET A 974 1.33 -11.58 -14.22
#